data_b5925966082070b1d00fa2a6bce73524
#
_entry.id   b5925966082070b1d00fa2a6bce73524
#
_cell.length_a   1.000
_cell.length_b   1.000
_cell.length_c   1.000
_cell.angle_alpha   90.00
_cell.angle_beta   90.00
_cell.angle_gamma   90.00
#
_symmetry.space_group_name_H-M   'P 1'
#
loop_
_entity.id
_entity.type
_entity.pdbx_description
1 polymer ?
#
loop_
_entity_poly.entity_id
_entity_poly.type
_entity_poly.pdbx_seq_one_letter_code
_entity_poly.pdbx_strand_id
1 'polypeptide(L)'
;MKEKSEDQIIRTEYSEVMQKSYIDYAMSVIISRALPDVRDGLKPVQRRTLYNMYELGIQYDKPFRKCARIVGDTMGKYHPHGDSSIYDALVVMAQDFKKGQPLVDGHGNFGSIEGDGAAAMRYTEARLQKITQEVYLKDLDKDVVDFVPNFDETEKEPSVLPVRVPNLLLNGADGIAVGMATSIPPHNLCEIVDAVKAYMKNNDITVKGLMKYIKGPDFPTGGIVVNQDDLLSIYEKGVGKIKIRGKVEVEKGRNGKQYLVITEIPYPMIGANIGKFLNDVAGLVESKKAPEIVDISNQSSKEGTRIVLELKKGADVERITNLLYKKTRLEDTFGVNMLAVADGRPETLSLKQVIEHHVDFQFEVATRKYQNLLRKEMERREVQEGLIKACDVIDLIIEILRGSKTQKQVKECLIMGVTDGIRFKSKSSERMAAQLCFTERQATAILEMRLQKLIGLEVEALLKDHEATVAKITKYEDILNHYDSMSEVIMEDLTQIKKEYGHKRKTAIENAEAIVLEEPKVEEMDVVFLMDRFGYAKTIDTSAYERNKEAVHNENKYVFQCKNTDKICVFTDLGMMHSIKVMDIPYGRFRDKGTPIDNLGNYSSQKEQMIYVDALENIKNNKLLFVSAAGMVKLVDGSEFDVVKRTIAATKLSSEEDRLILAEVCQEQEYVVLQTKNGVFLRFLTSEVPEKKKAAVGVRGIRMAEDDAVEHAYLLASRMDYTITYHDKEISLTAKIKLAKRDTKGTKIRV
;
A
#
# COMPACT_ATOMS: atom_id res chain seq x y z
N MET A 1 2.44 53.91 -37.40
CA MET A 1 2.31 52.57 -38.01
C MET A 1 2.37 51.58 -36.87
N LYS A 2 1.25 50.89 -36.56
CA LYS A 2 1.26 49.78 -35.57
C LYS A 2 1.72 48.53 -36.31
N GLU A 3 2.86 48.00 -35.92
CA GLU A 3 3.27 46.65 -36.35
C GLU A 3 2.21 45.65 -35.88
N LYS A 4 1.63 44.99 -36.84
CA LYS A 4 0.80 43.79 -36.58
C LYS A 4 1.75 42.69 -36.16
N SER A 5 1.64 42.19 -34.93
CA SER A 5 2.25 40.95 -34.54
C SER A 5 1.63 39.86 -35.43
N GLU A 6 2.43 39.28 -36.30
CA GLU A 6 2.05 38.04 -36.99
C GLU A 6 1.92 36.93 -35.96
N ASP A 7 0.71 36.44 -35.76
CA ASP A 7 0.46 35.26 -34.95
C ASP A 7 1.16 34.07 -35.60
N GLN A 8 2.22 33.61 -34.95
CA GLN A 8 3.00 32.47 -35.41
C GLN A 8 2.24 31.16 -35.07
N ILE A 9 1.60 30.56 -36.06
CA ILE A 9 0.91 29.27 -35.90
C ILE A 9 1.97 28.17 -35.87
N ILE A 10 2.24 27.64 -34.67
CA ILE A 10 3.12 26.49 -34.48
C ILE A 10 2.27 25.21 -34.62
N ARG A 11 2.56 24.41 -35.63
CA ARG A 11 1.95 23.07 -35.79
C ARG A 11 2.72 22.08 -34.91
N THR A 12 1.98 21.44 -33.99
CA THR A 12 2.54 20.41 -33.09
C THR A 12 1.71 19.13 -33.24
N GLU A 13 2.35 18.01 -33.29
CA GLU A 13 1.67 16.70 -33.28
C GLU A 13 0.93 16.49 -31.97
N TYR A 14 -0.36 16.08 -32.06
CA TYR A 14 -1.21 15.84 -30.88
C TYR A 14 -0.59 14.81 -29.93
N SER A 15 -0.01 13.74 -30.50
CA SER A 15 0.66 12.67 -29.74
C SER A 15 1.85 13.19 -28.91
N GLU A 16 2.64 14.12 -29.47
CA GLU A 16 3.77 14.72 -28.75
C GLU A 16 3.31 15.62 -27.59
N VAL A 17 2.28 16.44 -27.84
CA VAL A 17 1.67 17.28 -26.80
C VAL A 17 1.12 16.43 -25.66
N MET A 18 0.39 15.37 -25.99
CA MET A 18 -0.18 14.46 -25.01
C MET A 18 0.91 13.72 -24.20
N GLN A 19 1.93 13.21 -24.86
CA GLN A 19 3.06 12.53 -24.18
C GLN A 19 3.77 13.49 -23.22
N LYS A 20 4.12 14.69 -23.67
CA LYS A 20 4.78 15.69 -22.84
C LYS A 20 3.92 16.08 -21.64
N SER A 21 2.64 16.44 -21.87
CA SER A 21 1.74 16.84 -20.81
C SER A 21 1.48 15.71 -19.80
N TYR A 22 1.41 14.44 -20.28
CA TYR A 22 1.25 13.29 -19.41
C TYR A 22 2.49 13.03 -18.57
N ILE A 23 3.68 13.18 -19.15
CA ILE A 23 4.97 13.06 -18.41
C ILE A 23 5.06 14.15 -17.36
N ASP A 24 4.78 15.41 -17.69
CA ASP A 24 4.82 16.53 -16.75
C ASP A 24 3.83 16.32 -15.59
N TYR A 25 2.61 15.86 -15.89
CA TYR A 25 1.62 15.52 -14.87
C TYR A 25 2.08 14.34 -14.01
N ALA A 26 2.58 13.26 -14.62
CA ALA A 26 3.08 12.08 -13.91
C ALA A 26 4.23 12.45 -12.97
N MET A 27 5.20 13.25 -13.44
CA MET A 27 6.32 13.71 -12.62
C MET A 27 5.86 14.59 -11.46
N SER A 28 4.89 15.49 -11.69
CA SER A 28 4.29 16.29 -10.62
C SER A 28 3.60 15.42 -9.55
N VAL A 29 2.82 14.41 -9.96
CA VAL A 29 2.17 13.47 -9.02
C VAL A 29 3.19 12.64 -8.26
N ILE A 30 4.27 12.22 -8.91
CA ILE A 30 5.33 11.42 -8.30
C ILE A 30 6.10 12.24 -7.25
N ILE A 31 6.67 13.38 -7.66
CA ILE A 31 7.60 14.15 -6.81
C ILE A 31 6.86 15.03 -5.80
N SER A 32 5.75 15.68 -6.23
CA SER A 32 5.12 16.73 -5.45
C SER A 32 3.81 16.30 -4.76
N ARG A 33 3.45 15.01 -4.76
CA ARG A 33 2.18 14.56 -4.18
C ARG A 33 2.23 13.23 -3.45
N ALA A 34 2.62 12.13 -4.14
CA ALA A 34 2.38 10.77 -3.67
C ALA A 34 3.55 10.17 -2.90
N LEU A 35 4.79 10.51 -3.28
CA LEU A 35 5.98 9.93 -2.67
C LEU A 35 6.55 10.83 -1.55
N PRO A 36 7.12 10.21 -0.49
CA PRO A 36 7.85 10.93 0.54
C PRO A 36 9.26 11.31 0.04
N ASP A 37 9.79 12.43 0.55
CA ASP A 37 11.20 12.77 0.41
C ASP A 37 12.05 11.92 1.37
N VAL A 38 13.18 11.41 0.92
CA VAL A 38 14.04 10.53 1.74
C VAL A 38 14.60 11.25 2.97
N ARG A 39 14.84 12.57 2.89
CA ARG A 39 15.46 13.39 3.93
C ARG A 39 14.56 13.57 5.15
N ASP A 40 13.28 13.88 4.95
CA ASP A 40 12.33 14.10 6.06
C ASP A 40 11.24 13.00 6.18
N GLY A 41 11.15 12.09 5.21
CA GLY A 41 10.18 11.00 5.20
C GLY A 41 8.72 11.46 5.10
N LEU A 42 8.47 12.68 4.63
CA LEU A 42 7.14 13.28 4.58
C LEU A 42 6.67 13.49 3.13
N LYS A 43 5.39 13.31 2.93
CA LYS A 43 4.73 13.79 1.71
C LYS A 43 4.51 15.31 1.79
N PRO A 44 4.40 16.01 0.65
CA PRO A 44 4.21 17.46 0.65
C PRO A 44 3.03 17.94 1.51
N VAL A 45 1.88 17.26 1.46
CA VAL A 45 0.71 17.61 2.29
C VAL A 45 1.01 17.51 3.79
N GLN A 46 1.75 16.50 4.22
CA GLN A 46 2.12 16.31 5.63
C GLN A 46 3.10 17.40 6.09
N ARG A 47 4.14 17.66 5.29
CA ARG A 47 5.14 18.70 5.55
C ARG A 47 4.49 20.07 5.67
N ARG A 48 3.63 20.44 4.73
CA ARG A 48 2.92 21.72 4.71
C ARG A 48 1.98 21.89 5.90
N THR A 49 1.27 20.81 6.27
CA THR A 49 0.36 20.82 7.43
C THR A 49 1.12 21.03 8.74
N LEU A 50 2.24 20.31 8.95
CA LEU A 50 3.06 20.46 10.15
C LEU A 50 3.73 21.84 10.22
N TYR A 51 4.23 22.34 9.10
CA TYR A 51 4.81 23.68 8.99
C TYR A 51 3.76 24.76 9.30
N ASN A 52 2.56 24.66 8.73
CA ASN A 52 1.47 25.59 9.02
C ASN A 52 1.06 25.57 10.49
N MET A 53 1.00 24.41 11.13
CA MET A 53 0.72 24.31 12.56
C MET A 53 1.82 25.01 13.40
N TYR A 54 3.08 24.92 12.97
CA TYR A 54 4.20 25.64 13.60
C TYR A 54 4.06 27.15 13.45
N GLU A 55 3.77 27.66 12.25
CA GLU A 55 3.55 29.08 11.96
C GLU A 55 2.36 29.66 12.75
N LEU A 56 1.28 28.91 12.89
CA LEU A 56 0.12 29.28 13.70
C LEU A 56 0.38 29.22 15.22
N GLY A 57 1.57 28.78 15.63
CA GLY A 57 1.92 28.62 17.05
C GLY A 57 1.10 27.56 17.77
N ILE A 58 0.62 26.51 17.06
CA ILE A 58 -0.16 25.40 17.61
C ILE A 58 0.81 24.35 18.16
N GLN A 59 1.47 24.69 19.25
CA GLN A 59 2.52 23.91 19.89
C GLN A 59 1.93 22.87 20.87
N TYR A 60 2.73 21.87 21.25
CA TYR A 60 2.29 20.77 22.12
C TYR A 60 1.87 21.23 23.53
N ASP A 61 2.42 22.35 24.02
CA ASP A 61 2.15 22.97 25.32
C ASP A 61 1.07 24.06 25.27
N LYS A 62 0.48 24.29 24.09
CA LYS A 62 -0.58 25.28 23.86
C LYS A 62 -1.95 24.59 23.72
N PRO A 63 -3.04 25.38 23.88
CA PRO A 63 -4.39 24.85 23.70
C PRO A 63 -4.60 24.28 22.30
N PHE A 64 -5.43 23.22 22.21
CA PHE A 64 -5.89 22.66 20.95
C PHE A 64 -6.59 23.70 20.07
N ARG A 65 -6.53 23.50 18.76
CA ARG A 65 -7.24 24.32 17.76
C ARG A 65 -8.10 23.46 16.87
N LYS A 66 -9.23 23.99 16.41
CA LYS A 66 -10.13 23.29 15.47
C LYS A 66 -9.36 22.86 14.23
N CYS A 67 -9.53 21.59 13.83
CA CYS A 67 -8.91 21.06 12.63
C CYS A 67 -9.33 21.85 11.38
N ALA A 68 -10.58 22.34 11.34
CA ALA A 68 -11.05 23.19 10.25
C ALA A 68 -10.20 24.46 10.03
N ARG A 69 -9.66 25.06 11.12
CA ARG A 69 -8.74 26.20 11.00
C ARG A 69 -7.40 25.78 10.43
N ILE A 70 -6.84 24.67 10.91
CA ILE A 70 -5.55 24.14 10.42
C ILE A 70 -5.67 23.81 8.94
N VAL A 71 -6.72 23.09 8.53
CA VAL A 71 -6.96 22.69 7.16
C VAL A 71 -7.17 23.89 6.26
N GLY A 72 -8.02 24.85 6.67
CA GLY A 72 -8.31 26.05 5.88
C GLY A 72 -7.09 26.92 5.64
N ASP A 73 -6.26 27.13 6.66
CA ASP A 73 -5.04 27.92 6.55
C ASP A 73 -3.96 27.18 5.70
N THR A 74 -3.81 25.87 5.88
CA THR A 74 -2.91 25.05 5.04
C THR A 74 -3.33 25.09 3.57
N MET A 75 -4.62 24.98 3.28
CA MET A 75 -5.16 25.03 1.92
C MET A 75 -4.94 26.40 1.30
N GLY A 76 -5.19 27.47 2.05
CA GLY A 76 -5.08 28.83 1.54
C GLY A 76 -3.66 29.30 1.30
N LYS A 77 -2.69 28.85 2.10
CA LYS A 77 -1.29 29.34 2.02
C LYS A 77 -0.33 28.40 1.30
N TYR A 78 -0.48 27.07 1.49
CA TYR A 78 0.59 26.14 1.11
C TYR A 78 0.13 24.99 0.19
N HIS A 79 -1.10 24.51 0.35
CA HIS A 79 -1.51 23.26 -0.34
C HIS A 79 -2.84 23.45 -1.09
N PRO A 80 -2.81 23.89 -2.38
CA PRO A 80 -4.00 24.26 -3.16
C PRO A 80 -4.75 23.02 -3.68
N HIS A 81 -5.22 22.16 -2.76
CA HIS A 81 -5.99 20.95 -3.03
C HIS A 81 -7.20 20.84 -2.11
N GLY A 82 -8.04 19.82 -2.32
CA GLY A 82 -9.26 19.64 -1.54
C GLY A 82 -9.01 19.52 -0.04
N ASP A 83 -9.88 20.16 0.75
CA ASP A 83 -9.84 20.19 2.20
C ASP A 83 -9.90 18.79 2.84
N SER A 84 -10.68 17.89 2.25
CA SER A 84 -10.77 16.50 2.70
C SER A 84 -9.42 15.78 2.66
N SER A 85 -8.61 15.98 1.61
CA SER A 85 -7.30 15.34 1.49
C SER A 85 -6.31 15.84 2.54
N ILE A 86 -6.37 17.13 2.89
CA ILE A 86 -5.55 17.74 3.94
C ILE A 86 -6.00 17.23 5.31
N TYR A 87 -7.32 17.16 5.53
CA TYR A 87 -7.87 16.65 6.79
C TYR A 87 -7.54 15.17 6.99
N ASP A 88 -7.69 14.34 5.97
CA ASP A 88 -7.34 12.91 6.05
C ASP A 88 -5.85 12.71 6.38
N ALA A 89 -4.96 13.50 5.78
CA ALA A 89 -3.53 13.48 6.12
C ALA A 89 -3.28 13.88 7.58
N LEU A 90 -3.96 14.92 8.09
CA LEU A 90 -3.89 15.35 9.47
C LEU A 90 -4.38 14.25 10.42
N VAL A 91 -5.50 13.61 10.10
CA VAL A 91 -6.08 12.50 10.87
C VAL A 91 -5.12 11.31 10.94
N VAL A 92 -4.54 10.90 9.82
CA VAL A 92 -3.59 9.77 9.79
C VAL A 92 -2.34 10.06 10.63
N MET A 93 -1.86 11.32 10.67
CA MET A 93 -0.72 11.70 11.51
C MET A 93 -1.03 11.66 13.02
N ALA A 94 -2.31 11.64 13.40
CA ALA A 94 -2.74 11.54 14.81
C ALA A 94 -3.10 10.11 15.24
N GLN A 95 -3.22 9.15 14.28
CA GLN A 95 -3.64 7.78 14.56
C GLN A 95 -2.46 6.91 15.02
N ASP A 96 -2.46 6.47 16.26
CA ASP A 96 -1.43 5.66 16.90
C ASP A 96 -1.41 4.19 16.41
N PHE A 97 -2.51 3.71 15.82
CA PHE A 97 -2.61 2.42 15.18
C PHE A 97 -2.10 2.40 13.73
N LYS A 98 -1.90 3.57 13.11
CA LYS A 98 -1.31 3.72 11.77
C LYS A 98 0.14 4.20 11.80
N LYS A 99 0.50 5.02 12.76
CA LYS A 99 1.84 5.59 12.91
C LYS A 99 2.54 5.02 14.13
N GLY A 100 3.76 4.52 13.95
CA GLY A 100 4.59 4.06 15.07
C GLY A 100 4.87 5.18 16.06
N GLN A 101 5.01 6.40 15.54
CA GLN A 101 5.18 7.63 16.31
C GLN A 101 4.25 8.71 15.74
N PRO A 102 3.06 8.96 16.35
CA PRO A 102 2.16 10.01 15.92
C PRO A 102 2.83 11.39 15.92
N LEU A 103 2.51 12.22 14.94
CA LEU A 103 3.07 13.57 14.78
C LEU A 103 2.10 14.66 15.23
N VAL A 104 0.82 14.36 15.34
CA VAL A 104 -0.26 15.24 15.73
C VAL A 104 -0.94 14.69 16.96
N ASP A 105 -1.20 15.56 17.95
CA ASP A 105 -2.02 15.27 19.11
C ASP A 105 -3.46 15.67 18.80
N GLY A 106 -4.34 14.68 18.68
CA GLY A 106 -5.74 14.85 18.30
C GLY A 106 -6.67 14.81 19.52
N HIS A 107 -7.65 15.72 19.57
CA HIS A 107 -8.70 15.74 20.57
C HIS A 107 -10.09 15.62 19.91
N GLY A 108 -10.84 14.59 20.30
CA GLY A 108 -12.12 14.21 19.71
C GLY A 108 -12.04 12.84 19.03
N ASN A 109 -12.92 12.58 18.06
CA ASN A 109 -12.96 11.32 17.32
C ASN A 109 -12.09 11.42 16.05
N PHE A 110 -10.94 10.77 16.06
CA PHE A 110 -10.01 10.64 14.93
C PHE A 110 -10.10 9.27 14.23
N GLY A 111 -11.24 8.58 14.36
CA GLY A 111 -11.45 7.24 13.81
C GLY A 111 -10.99 6.12 14.73
N SER A 112 -11.22 4.90 14.31
CA SER A 112 -10.85 3.69 15.05
C SER A 112 -10.05 2.71 14.19
N ILE A 113 -9.39 1.75 14.85
CA ILE A 113 -8.70 0.64 14.20
C ILE A 113 -9.66 -0.25 13.37
N GLU A 114 -10.95 -0.20 13.68
CA GLU A 114 -12.00 -0.98 13.01
C GLU A 114 -12.48 -0.36 11.69
N GLY A 115 -12.01 0.86 11.39
CA GLY A 115 -12.32 1.55 10.15
C GLY A 115 -13.40 2.62 10.25
N ASP A 116 -13.83 2.96 11.47
CA ASP A 116 -14.66 4.15 11.65
C ASP A 116 -13.90 5.39 11.21
N GLY A 117 -14.56 6.25 10.46
CA GLY A 117 -14.00 7.51 10.02
C GLY A 117 -13.86 8.53 11.17
N ALA A 118 -12.97 9.50 10.99
CA ALA A 118 -12.90 10.63 11.90
C ALA A 118 -14.18 11.48 11.81
N ALA A 119 -14.52 12.15 12.90
CA ALA A 119 -15.59 13.15 12.90
C ALA A 119 -15.20 14.32 11.98
N ALA A 120 -16.20 15.09 11.49
CA ALA A 120 -15.95 16.22 10.63
C ALA A 120 -15.01 17.24 11.31
N MET A 121 -14.12 17.87 10.54
CA MET A 121 -13.06 18.78 11.01
C MET A 121 -13.53 19.96 11.86
N ARG A 122 -14.82 20.33 11.80
CA ARG A 122 -15.44 21.36 12.65
C ARG A 122 -15.61 20.91 14.11
N TYR A 123 -15.61 19.60 14.37
CA TYR A 123 -15.77 19.04 15.72
C TYR A 123 -14.43 18.65 16.34
N THR A 124 -13.48 18.17 15.56
CA THR A 124 -12.16 17.73 16.02
C THR A 124 -11.22 18.89 16.24
N GLU A 125 -10.27 18.70 17.15
CA GLU A 125 -9.23 19.66 17.48
C GLU A 125 -7.87 18.98 17.44
N ALA A 126 -6.82 19.73 17.13
CA ALA A 126 -5.46 19.19 17.05
C ALA A 126 -4.42 20.19 17.51
N ARG A 127 -3.24 19.66 17.87
CA ARG A 127 -1.99 20.40 18.10
C ARG A 127 -0.80 19.50 17.72
N LEU A 128 0.38 20.08 17.65
CA LEU A 128 1.60 19.31 17.41
C LEU A 128 1.88 18.37 18.58
N GLN A 129 2.40 17.18 18.29
CA GLN A 129 3.01 16.33 19.30
C GLN A 129 4.33 16.94 19.78
N LYS A 130 4.75 16.63 21.01
CA LYS A 130 6.04 17.08 21.57
C LYS A 130 7.21 16.67 20.67
N ILE A 131 7.25 15.43 20.23
CA ILE A 131 8.28 14.93 19.31
C ILE A 131 8.32 15.72 18.00
N THR A 132 7.18 16.10 17.46
CA THR A 132 7.11 16.85 16.20
C THR A 132 7.77 18.22 16.35
N GLN A 133 7.51 18.92 17.44
CA GLN A 133 8.11 20.21 17.68
C GLN A 133 9.61 20.10 17.97
N GLU A 134 10.03 19.12 18.76
CA GLU A 134 11.40 19.00 19.24
C GLU A 134 12.34 18.24 18.31
N VAL A 135 11.80 17.38 17.41
CA VAL A 135 12.61 16.52 16.52
C VAL A 135 12.43 16.89 15.05
N TYR A 136 11.22 17.35 14.65
CA TYR A 136 10.93 17.63 13.23
C TYR A 136 11.05 19.11 12.87
N LEU A 137 10.72 20.01 13.82
CA LEU A 137 10.61 21.46 13.56
C LEU A 137 11.65 22.30 14.33
N LYS A 138 12.44 21.67 15.20
CA LYS A 138 13.46 22.37 15.97
C LYS A 138 14.51 22.97 15.04
N ASP A 139 14.96 24.15 15.39
CA ASP A 139 16.01 24.91 14.68
C ASP A 139 15.57 25.40 13.27
N LEU A 140 14.31 25.29 12.88
CA LEU A 140 13.79 25.76 11.59
C LEU A 140 14.03 27.28 11.37
N ASP A 141 14.08 28.06 12.46
CA ASP A 141 14.39 29.48 12.49
C ASP A 141 15.88 29.81 12.29
N LYS A 142 16.75 28.81 12.15
CA LYS A 142 18.20 28.98 12.09
C LYS A 142 18.78 28.78 10.68
N ASP A 143 17.93 28.89 9.66
CA ASP A 143 18.33 28.75 8.24
C ASP A 143 18.96 27.38 7.91
N VAL A 144 18.45 26.34 8.55
CA VAL A 144 18.98 24.96 8.41
C VAL A 144 18.49 24.22 7.20
N VAL A 145 17.41 24.69 6.54
CA VAL A 145 16.83 24.16 5.32
C VAL A 145 16.46 25.28 4.37
N ASP A 146 16.30 24.95 3.09
CA ASP A 146 15.92 25.93 2.08
C ASP A 146 14.41 26.21 2.12
N PHE A 147 14.07 27.48 1.95
CA PHE A 147 12.71 27.95 1.79
C PHE A 147 12.46 28.31 0.33
N VAL A 148 11.38 27.77 -0.22
CA VAL A 148 10.91 28.02 -1.58
C VAL A 148 9.62 28.83 -1.57
N PRO A 149 9.30 29.61 -2.61
CA PRO A 149 7.99 30.21 -2.74
C PRO A 149 6.87 29.16 -2.75
N ASN A 150 5.73 29.50 -2.17
CA ASN A 150 4.51 28.71 -2.27
C ASN A 150 3.92 28.80 -3.70
N PHE A 151 2.75 28.20 -3.92
CA PHE A 151 2.10 28.07 -5.24
C PHE A 151 1.71 29.42 -5.89
N ASP A 152 1.50 30.49 -5.11
CA ASP A 152 1.14 31.83 -5.59
C ASP A 152 2.23 32.90 -5.31
N GLU A 153 3.41 32.48 -4.82
CA GLU A 153 4.57 33.31 -4.50
C GLU A 153 4.33 34.36 -3.40
N THR A 154 3.22 34.23 -2.65
CA THR A 154 2.91 35.18 -1.54
C THR A 154 3.60 34.81 -0.24
N GLU A 155 3.86 33.54 -0.02
CA GLU A 155 4.48 32.98 1.20
C GLU A 155 5.67 32.10 0.85
N LYS A 156 6.45 31.72 1.86
CA LYS A 156 7.55 30.77 1.71
C LYS A 156 7.28 29.51 2.53
N GLU A 157 7.60 28.37 1.98
CA GLU A 157 7.51 27.07 2.64
C GLU A 157 8.87 26.36 2.65
N PRO A 158 9.17 25.55 3.69
CA PRO A 158 10.41 24.78 3.69
C PRO A 158 10.37 23.67 2.63
N SER A 159 11.44 23.51 1.88
CA SER A 159 11.56 22.43 0.89
C SER A 159 11.50 21.05 1.55
N VAL A 160 12.10 20.92 2.74
CA VAL A 160 12.05 19.76 3.64
C VAL A 160 12.06 20.24 5.08
N LEU A 161 11.61 19.43 6.04
CA LEU A 161 11.75 19.73 7.47
C LEU A 161 13.09 19.21 7.99
N PRO A 162 13.71 19.89 8.99
CA PRO A 162 14.98 19.46 9.58
C PRO A 162 14.81 18.30 10.56
N VAL A 163 14.24 17.20 10.07
CA VAL A 163 13.91 16.01 10.87
C VAL A 163 15.18 15.30 11.31
N ARG A 164 15.36 15.07 12.61
CA ARG A 164 16.59 14.53 13.21
C ARG A 164 16.65 13.02 13.35
N VAL A 165 15.61 12.31 12.89
CA VAL A 165 15.54 10.85 12.84
C VAL A 165 15.08 10.41 11.46
N PRO A 166 15.48 9.25 10.93
CA PRO A 166 15.01 8.79 9.63
C PRO A 166 13.53 8.42 9.69
N ASN A 167 12.67 9.45 9.58
CA ASN A 167 11.22 9.32 9.68
C ASN A 167 10.64 8.35 8.64
N LEU A 168 11.28 8.25 7.48
CA LEU A 168 10.89 7.29 6.44
C LEU A 168 10.88 5.84 6.97
N LEU A 169 11.83 5.49 7.85
CA LEU A 169 11.86 4.19 8.54
C LEU A 169 10.99 4.19 9.79
N LEU A 170 10.96 5.29 10.55
CA LEU A 170 10.24 5.37 11.83
C LEU A 170 8.74 5.18 11.66
N ASN A 171 8.14 5.94 10.76
CA ASN A 171 6.69 5.94 10.55
C ASN A 171 6.25 5.19 9.29
N GLY A 172 7.21 4.74 8.48
CA GLY A 172 6.90 4.18 7.17
C GLY A 172 6.21 5.17 6.24
N ALA A 173 5.91 4.71 5.04
CA ALA A 173 5.14 5.47 4.05
C ALA A 173 4.35 4.53 3.16
N ASP A 174 3.19 4.97 2.72
CA ASP A 174 2.36 4.34 1.71
C ASP A 174 1.89 5.39 0.71
N GLY A 175 1.85 5.07 -0.56
CA GLY A 175 1.42 6.02 -1.58
C GLY A 175 1.35 5.40 -2.96
N ILE A 176 0.37 5.85 -3.74
CA ILE A 176 0.16 5.41 -5.12
C ILE A 176 0.38 6.61 -6.04
N ALA A 177 1.40 6.51 -6.89
CA ALA A 177 1.71 7.48 -7.93
C ALA A 177 1.36 6.91 -9.32
N VAL A 178 1.69 7.66 -10.37
CA VAL A 178 1.50 7.18 -11.74
C VAL A 178 2.58 6.16 -12.08
N GLY A 179 2.18 4.92 -12.34
CA GLY A 179 3.09 3.84 -12.72
C GLY A 179 3.95 3.25 -11.60
N MET A 180 3.87 3.78 -10.38
CA MET A 180 4.65 3.30 -9.24
C MET A 180 3.93 3.52 -7.91
N ALA A 181 4.32 2.77 -6.89
CA ALA A 181 3.75 2.90 -5.54
C ALA A 181 4.85 2.72 -4.50
N THR A 182 4.75 3.43 -3.38
CA THR A 182 5.60 3.24 -2.21
C THR A 182 4.83 2.50 -1.12
N SER A 183 5.53 1.61 -0.43
CA SER A 183 5.01 0.87 0.73
C SER A 183 6.18 0.51 1.63
N ILE A 184 6.44 1.35 2.62
CA ILE A 184 7.58 1.26 3.54
C ILE A 184 7.05 0.93 4.92
N PRO A 185 7.48 -0.18 5.55
CA PRO A 185 7.03 -0.55 6.88
C PRO A 185 7.65 0.36 7.95
N PRO A 186 6.94 0.62 9.07
CA PRO A 186 7.51 1.34 10.21
C PRO A 186 8.50 0.44 10.99
N HIS A 187 9.43 1.10 11.72
CA HIS A 187 10.47 0.44 12.51
C HIS A 187 10.59 1.07 13.90
N ASN A 188 11.24 0.37 14.82
CA ASN A 188 11.43 0.82 16.19
C ASN A 188 12.46 1.97 16.28
N LEU A 189 12.11 3.05 16.95
CA LEU A 189 12.96 4.23 17.12
C LEU A 189 14.33 3.90 17.74
N CYS A 190 14.34 3.05 18.78
CA CYS A 190 15.58 2.70 19.46
C CYS A 190 16.53 1.95 18.53
N GLU A 191 16.01 1.03 17.73
CA GLU A 191 16.77 0.23 16.76
C GLU A 191 17.31 1.09 15.62
N ILE A 192 16.49 2.02 15.12
CA ILE A 192 16.88 2.97 14.08
C ILE A 192 18.04 3.85 14.56
N VAL A 193 17.91 4.45 15.76
CA VAL A 193 18.96 5.31 16.31
C VAL A 193 20.27 4.53 16.49
N ASP A 194 20.20 3.31 17.01
CA ASP A 194 21.41 2.48 17.16
C ASP A 194 22.06 2.13 15.81
N ALA A 195 21.26 1.87 14.77
CA ALA A 195 21.74 1.61 13.42
C ALA A 195 22.38 2.84 12.78
N VAL A 196 21.77 4.03 12.91
CA VAL A 196 22.34 5.30 12.43
C VAL A 196 23.68 5.57 13.09
N LYS A 197 23.78 5.40 14.42
CA LYS A 197 25.04 5.55 15.18
C LYS A 197 26.10 4.52 14.74
N ALA A 198 25.70 3.30 14.43
CA ALA A 198 26.61 2.27 13.93
C ALA A 198 27.12 2.64 12.52
N TYR A 199 26.27 3.17 11.65
CA TYR A 199 26.65 3.65 10.33
C TYR A 199 27.62 4.85 10.41
N MET A 200 27.35 5.84 11.26
CA MET A 200 28.21 7.00 11.47
C MET A 200 29.62 6.61 11.98
N LYS A 201 29.73 5.52 12.73
CA LYS A 201 31.03 4.98 13.17
C LYS A 201 31.76 4.17 12.12
N ASN A 202 31.04 3.59 11.18
CA ASN A 202 31.58 2.77 10.09
C ASN A 202 30.67 2.85 8.88
N ASN A 203 30.97 3.73 7.93
CA ASN A 203 30.20 3.96 6.72
C ASN A 203 30.17 2.75 5.77
N ASP A 204 31.16 1.83 5.91
CA ASP A 204 31.23 0.61 5.09
C ASP A 204 30.38 -0.54 5.65
N ILE A 205 29.62 -0.31 6.73
CA ILE A 205 28.74 -1.31 7.32
C ILE A 205 27.76 -1.85 6.28
N THR A 206 27.66 -3.18 6.18
CA THR A 206 26.73 -3.86 5.26
C THR A 206 25.30 -3.83 5.79
N VAL A 207 24.30 -4.08 4.93
CA VAL A 207 22.90 -4.23 5.36
C VAL A 207 22.78 -5.29 6.44
N LYS A 208 23.47 -6.43 6.30
CA LYS A 208 23.53 -7.49 7.34
C LYS A 208 24.12 -6.97 8.67
N GLY A 209 25.07 -6.05 8.59
CA GLY A 209 25.64 -5.38 9.77
C GLY A 209 24.62 -4.45 10.45
N LEU A 210 23.86 -3.69 9.69
CA LEU A 210 22.78 -2.82 10.17
C LEU A 210 21.63 -3.62 10.80
N MET A 211 21.33 -4.80 10.27
CA MET A 211 20.29 -5.69 10.81
C MET A 211 20.64 -6.29 12.19
N LYS A 212 21.87 -6.15 12.67
CA LYS A 212 22.18 -6.45 14.08
C LYS A 212 21.47 -5.49 15.04
N TYR A 213 21.17 -4.27 14.57
CA TYR A 213 20.48 -3.22 15.30
C TYR A 213 18.99 -3.14 14.91
N ILE A 214 18.68 -3.04 13.61
CA ILE A 214 17.30 -3.08 13.09
C ILE A 214 16.95 -4.54 12.80
N LYS A 215 16.21 -5.16 13.70
CA LYS A 215 15.83 -6.58 13.58
C LYS A 215 14.81 -6.82 12.46
N GLY A 216 14.00 -5.82 12.16
CA GLY A 216 12.94 -5.84 11.17
C GLY A 216 11.87 -4.78 11.45
N PRO A 217 10.73 -4.81 10.75
CA PRO A 217 9.64 -3.86 10.97
C PRO A 217 9.09 -3.93 12.40
N ASP A 218 8.54 -2.81 12.86
CA ASP A 218 7.85 -2.73 14.15
C ASP A 218 6.50 -2.03 13.92
N PHE A 219 5.46 -2.83 13.71
CA PHE A 219 4.13 -2.34 13.40
C PHE A 219 3.41 -1.83 14.65
N PRO A 220 2.67 -0.72 14.56
CA PRO A 220 1.91 -0.18 15.70
C PRO A 220 0.90 -1.18 16.28
N THR A 221 0.36 -2.08 15.44
CA THR A 221 -0.59 -3.13 15.83
C THR A 221 0.06 -4.37 16.46
N GLY A 222 1.39 -4.41 16.55
CA GLY A 222 2.12 -5.60 17.01
C GLY A 222 2.15 -6.71 15.96
N GLY A 223 1.77 -7.92 16.36
CA GLY A 223 1.81 -9.10 15.51
C GLY A 223 3.18 -9.77 15.46
N ILE A 224 3.28 -10.80 14.64
CA ILE A 224 4.46 -11.65 14.50
C ILE A 224 4.88 -11.72 13.04
N VAL A 225 6.08 -11.24 12.71
CA VAL A 225 6.70 -11.47 11.41
C VAL A 225 7.24 -12.90 11.36
N VAL A 226 6.83 -13.69 10.37
CA VAL A 226 7.09 -15.14 10.33
C VAL A 226 8.06 -15.58 9.24
N ASN A 227 8.66 -14.65 8.51
CA ASN A 227 9.66 -14.92 7.47
C ASN A 227 10.92 -14.08 7.68
N GLN A 228 11.57 -14.26 8.83
CA GLN A 228 12.77 -13.52 9.22
C GLN A 228 13.92 -13.65 8.20
N ASP A 229 14.12 -14.81 7.61
CA ASP A 229 15.21 -15.07 6.67
C ASP A 229 15.09 -14.25 5.38
N ASP A 230 13.88 -13.88 4.96
CA ASP A 230 13.63 -13.07 3.79
C ASP A 230 14.01 -11.59 4.00
N LEU A 231 14.04 -11.11 5.26
CA LEU A 231 14.23 -9.70 5.59
C LEU A 231 15.55 -9.13 5.05
N LEU A 232 16.64 -9.93 5.07
CA LEU A 232 17.93 -9.48 4.54
C LEU A 232 17.80 -9.11 3.05
N SER A 233 17.24 -9.99 2.25
CA SER A 233 17.06 -9.75 0.81
C SER A 233 16.12 -8.57 0.53
N ILE A 234 15.08 -8.39 1.37
CA ILE A 234 14.13 -7.28 1.27
C ILE A 234 14.84 -5.95 1.52
N TYR A 235 15.66 -5.87 2.57
CA TYR A 235 16.38 -4.65 2.92
C TYR A 235 17.57 -4.33 2.00
N GLU A 236 18.16 -5.35 1.36
CA GLU A 236 19.18 -5.13 0.33
C GLU A 236 18.58 -4.58 -0.97
N LYS A 237 17.42 -5.10 -1.38
CA LYS A 237 16.77 -4.74 -2.66
C LYS A 237 15.77 -3.61 -2.54
N GLY A 238 15.30 -3.29 -1.34
CA GLY A 238 14.21 -2.34 -1.10
C GLY A 238 12.82 -2.85 -1.51
N VAL A 239 12.69 -4.12 -1.94
CA VAL A 239 11.41 -4.71 -2.38
C VAL A 239 11.26 -6.13 -1.85
N GLY A 240 10.01 -6.53 -1.55
CA GLY A 240 9.70 -7.89 -1.14
C GLY A 240 8.37 -8.03 -0.43
N LYS A 241 8.19 -9.13 0.27
CA LYS A 241 6.93 -9.46 0.97
C LYS A 241 7.23 -9.92 2.39
N ILE A 242 6.62 -9.26 3.36
CA ILE A 242 6.71 -9.61 4.78
C ILE A 242 5.40 -10.28 5.17
N LYS A 243 5.48 -11.49 5.73
CA LYS A 243 4.33 -12.22 6.24
C LYS A 243 4.14 -11.89 7.72
N ILE A 244 2.93 -11.49 8.09
CA ILE A 244 2.60 -11.06 9.44
C ILE A 244 1.43 -11.90 9.94
N ARG A 245 1.56 -12.48 11.12
CA ARG A 245 0.49 -13.16 11.87
C ARG A 245 -0.03 -12.30 13.00
N GLY A 246 -1.33 -12.36 13.24
CA GLY A 246 -1.90 -11.87 14.49
C GLY A 246 -1.46 -12.72 15.68
N LYS A 247 -1.41 -12.12 16.85
CA LYS A 247 -1.10 -12.84 18.10
C LYS A 247 -2.40 -13.38 18.69
N VAL A 248 -2.34 -14.66 19.06
CA VAL A 248 -3.48 -15.39 19.57
C VAL A 248 -3.13 -15.96 20.95
N GLU A 249 -4.02 -15.77 21.92
CA GLU A 249 -3.88 -16.24 23.28
C GLU A 249 -5.08 -17.13 23.65
N VAL A 250 -4.86 -18.10 24.52
CA VAL A 250 -5.90 -19.02 24.99
C VAL A 250 -6.31 -18.65 26.41
N GLU A 251 -7.55 -18.24 26.59
CA GLU A 251 -8.12 -17.97 27.89
C GLU A 251 -9.05 -19.13 28.33
N LYS A 252 -8.95 -19.52 29.60
CA LYS A 252 -9.84 -20.52 30.20
C LYS A 252 -11.00 -19.81 30.90
N GLY A 253 -12.21 -20.10 30.46
CA GLY A 253 -13.44 -19.60 31.07
C GLY A 253 -13.95 -20.50 32.19
N ARG A 254 -15.06 -20.07 32.80
CA ARG A 254 -15.80 -20.87 33.80
C ARG A 254 -16.37 -22.14 33.12
N ASN A 255 -16.51 -23.24 33.88
CA ASN A 255 -17.06 -24.53 33.43
C ASN A 255 -16.26 -25.23 32.31
N GLY A 256 -14.94 -24.96 32.19
CA GLY A 256 -14.07 -25.58 31.19
C GLY A 256 -14.26 -25.10 29.74
N LYS A 257 -14.93 -23.97 29.54
CA LYS A 257 -14.96 -23.24 28.25
C LYS A 257 -13.59 -22.72 27.93
N GLN A 258 -13.24 -22.72 26.65
CA GLN A 258 -12.00 -22.15 26.13
C GLN A 258 -12.34 -21.01 25.20
N TYR A 259 -11.58 -19.93 25.32
CA TYR A 259 -11.65 -18.78 24.43
C TYR A 259 -10.35 -18.61 23.71
N LEU A 260 -10.43 -18.45 22.40
CA LEU A 260 -9.31 -18.03 21.57
C LEU A 260 -9.40 -16.52 21.42
N VAL A 261 -8.44 -15.81 21.99
CA VAL A 261 -8.43 -14.34 22.03
C VAL A 261 -7.33 -13.82 21.12
N ILE A 262 -7.72 -13.01 20.14
CA ILE A 262 -6.78 -12.31 19.27
C ILE A 262 -6.49 -10.96 19.91
N THR A 263 -5.25 -10.78 20.37
CA THR A 263 -4.80 -9.58 21.07
C THR A 263 -4.06 -8.61 20.15
N GLU A 264 -3.46 -9.09 19.07
CA GLU A 264 -2.77 -8.29 18.07
C GLU A 264 -3.14 -8.77 16.67
N ILE A 265 -3.33 -7.83 15.74
CA ILE A 265 -3.72 -8.11 14.35
C ILE A 265 -2.61 -7.75 13.38
N PRO A 266 -2.51 -8.42 12.22
CA PRO A 266 -1.63 -8.00 11.14
C PRO A 266 -1.92 -6.56 10.70
N TYR A 267 -0.87 -5.77 10.49
CA TYR A 267 -1.02 -4.36 10.09
C TYR A 267 -1.90 -4.15 8.85
N PRO A 268 -1.84 -4.98 7.77
CA PRO A 268 -2.75 -4.86 6.63
C PRO A 268 -4.23 -5.15 6.95
N MET A 269 -4.52 -5.69 8.14
CA MET A 269 -5.90 -6.03 8.57
C MET A 269 -6.64 -4.84 9.17
N ILE A 270 -5.99 -3.70 9.38
CA ILE A 270 -6.62 -2.47 9.92
C ILE A 270 -7.80 -2.03 9.06
N GLY A 271 -8.82 -1.46 9.71
CA GLY A 271 -10.00 -0.89 9.05
C GLY A 271 -11.05 -1.92 8.68
N ALA A 272 -11.71 -1.73 7.55
CA ALA A 272 -12.80 -2.60 7.06
C ALA A 272 -12.42 -4.10 6.94
N ASN A 273 -11.12 -4.43 6.96
CA ASN A 273 -10.65 -5.80 6.92
C ASN A 273 -10.91 -6.58 8.21
N ILE A 274 -11.10 -5.90 9.36
CA ILE A 274 -11.52 -6.56 10.61
C ILE A 274 -12.92 -7.13 10.46
N GLY A 275 -13.89 -6.34 9.95
CA GLY A 275 -15.24 -6.82 9.67
C GLY A 275 -15.26 -7.98 8.66
N LYS A 276 -14.39 -7.91 7.62
CA LYS A 276 -14.24 -9.00 6.66
C LYS A 276 -13.69 -10.27 7.32
N PHE A 277 -12.72 -10.14 8.21
CA PHE A 277 -12.19 -11.26 8.98
C PHE A 277 -13.28 -11.94 9.82
N LEU A 278 -14.13 -11.17 10.51
CA LEU A 278 -15.25 -11.73 11.29
C LEU A 278 -16.20 -12.53 10.39
N ASN A 279 -16.53 -12.01 9.21
CA ASN A 279 -17.36 -12.70 8.22
C ASN A 279 -16.67 -13.96 7.66
N ASP A 280 -15.36 -13.92 7.40
CA ASP A 280 -14.60 -15.07 6.95
C ASP A 280 -14.63 -16.20 7.99
N VAL A 281 -14.51 -15.87 9.29
CA VAL A 281 -14.61 -16.85 10.39
C VAL A 281 -16.04 -17.43 10.46
N ALA A 282 -17.08 -16.60 10.37
CA ALA A 282 -18.47 -17.07 10.32
C ALA A 282 -18.67 -18.05 9.14
N GLY A 283 -18.15 -17.72 7.96
CA GLY A 283 -18.18 -18.60 6.79
C GLY A 283 -17.45 -19.95 6.99
N LEU A 284 -16.38 -19.98 7.79
CA LEU A 284 -15.72 -21.24 8.18
C LEU A 284 -16.60 -22.11 9.08
N VAL A 285 -17.39 -21.50 9.96
CA VAL A 285 -18.35 -22.21 10.82
C VAL A 285 -19.50 -22.76 9.99
N GLU A 286 -20.13 -21.94 9.15
CA GLU A 286 -21.23 -22.32 8.26
C GLU A 286 -20.85 -23.45 7.31
N SER A 287 -19.63 -23.37 6.73
CA SER A 287 -19.09 -24.42 5.85
C SER A 287 -18.59 -25.67 6.59
N LYS A 288 -18.84 -25.78 7.91
CA LYS A 288 -18.43 -26.89 8.78
C LYS A 288 -16.92 -27.18 8.81
N LYS A 289 -16.08 -26.22 8.41
CA LYS A 289 -14.60 -26.33 8.47
C LYS A 289 -14.06 -26.06 9.86
N ALA A 290 -14.76 -25.24 10.65
CA ALA A 290 -14.45 -24.94 12.04
C ALA A 290 -15.71 -25.08 12.93
N PRO A 291 -16.34 -26.26 13.01
CA PRO A 291 -17.58 -26.47 13.75
C PRO A 291 -17.38 -26.36 15.27
N GLU A 292 -16.16 -26.28 15.74
CA GLU A 292 -15.78 -26.09 17.15
C GLU A 292 -15.90 -24.65 17.61
N ILE A 293 -15.94 -23.66 16.72
CA ILE A 293 -16.20 -22.27 17.06
C ILE A 293 -17.70 -22.11 17.28
N VAL A 294 -18.08 -21.65 18.47
CA VAL A 294 -19.48 -21.47 18.89
C VAL A 294 -19.95 -20.05 18.60
N ASP A 295 -19.10 -19.08 18.90
CA ASP A 295 -19.38 -17.65 18.77
C ASP A 295 -18.12 -16.87 18.48
N ILE A 296 -18.27 -15.70 17.83
CA ILE A 296 -17.22 -14.72 17.61
C ILE A 296 -17.72 -13.33 18.00
N SER A 297 -16.99 -12.66 18.87
CA SER A 297 -17.32 -11.32 19.33
C SER A 297 -16.10 -10.39 19.26
N ASN A 298 -16.33 -9.19 18.79
CA ASN A 298 -15.32 -8.12 18.84
C ASN A 298 -15.53 -7.30 20.11
N GLN A 299 -14.58 -7.37 21.02
CA GLN A 299 -14.54 -6.67 22.31
C GLN A 299 -13.43 -5.63 22.34
N SER A 300 -12.89 -5.24 21.19
CA SER A 300 -11.85 -4.24 21.08
C SER A 300 -12.30 -2.91 21.70
N SER A 301 -11.37 -2.22 22.32
CA SER A 301 -11.63 -0.95 23.00
C SER A 301 -10.42 -0.02 22.87
N LYS A 302 -10.44 1.12 23.57
CA LYS A 302 -9.27 2.02 23.68
C LYS A 302 -8.06 1.36 24.34
N GLU A 303 -8.27 0.27 25.08
CA GLU A 303 -7.20 -0.49 25.73
C GLU A 303 -6.47 -1.44 24.77
N GLY A 304 -7.01 -1.70 23.58
CA GLY A 304 -6.39 -2.51 22.55
C GLY A 304 -7.37 -3.41 21.80
N THR A 305 -6.83 -4.19 20.89
CA THR A 305 -7.57 -5.19 20.10
C THR A 305 -7.91 -6.38 20.98
N ARG A 306 -9.19 -6.80 20.97
CA ARG A 306 -9.66 -8.00 21.65
C ARG A 306 -10.80 -8.64 20.84
N ILE A 307 -10.45 -9.61 19.98
CA ILE A 307 -11.43 -10.39 19.24
C ILE A 307 -11.47 -11.78 19.88
N VAL A 308 -12.66 -12.18 20.36
CA VAL A 308 -12.85 -13.41 21.16
C VAL A 308 -13.66 -14.42 20.37
N LEU A 309 -13.11 -15.63 20.22
CA LEU A 309 -13.78 -16.79 19.67
C LEU A 309 -14.08 -17.78 20.81
N GLU A 310 -15.35 -18.06 21.06
CA GLU A 310 -15.75 -19.08 22.01
C GLU A 310 -15.65 -20.47 21.37
N LEU A 311 -14.92 -21.39 22.02
CA LEU A 311 -14.69 -22.74 21.53
C LEU A 311 -15.50 -23.77 22.31
N LYS A 312 -15.92 -24.85 21.64
CA LYS A 312 -16.48 -26.03 22.28
C LYS A 312 -15.46 -26.70 23.22
N LYS A 313 -15.95 -27.34 24.26
CA LYS A 313 -15.12 -28.08 25.20
C LYS A 313 -14.33 -29.18 24.47
N GLY A 314 -12.98 -29.19 24.67
CA GLY A 314 -12.11 -30.17 24.03
C GLY A 314 -11.76 -29.86 22.58
N ALA A 315 -12.02 -28.63 22.10
CA ALA A 315 -11.60 -28.18 20.78
C ALA A 315 -10.06 -28.17 20.64
N ASP A 316 -9.57 -28.60 19.48
CA ASP A 316 -8.15 -28.52 19.13
C ASP A 316 -7.79 -27.09 18.75
N VAL A 317 -7.22 -26.38 19.72
CA VAL A 317 -6.87 -24.95 19.58
C VAL A 317 -5.81 -24.73 18.52
N GLU A 318 -4.81 -25.61 18.44
CA GLU A 318 -3.73 -25.48 17.47
C GLU A 318 -4.25 -25.64 16.04
N ARG A 319 -5.06 -26.66 15.79
CA ARG A 319 -5.73 -26.84 14.49
C ARG A 319 -6.58 -25.63 14.09
N ILE A 320 -7.36 -25.10 15.02
CA ILE A 320 -8.22 -23.93 14.75
C ILE A 320 -7.34 -22.70 14.43
N THR A 321 -6.32 -22.45 15.23
CA THR A 321 -5.39 -21.34 15.02
C THR A 321 -4.71 -21.44 13.65
N ASN A 322 -4.21 -22.60 13.29
CA ASN A 322 -3.60 -22.88 12.00
C ASN A 322 -4.61 -22.70 10.83
N LEU A 323 -5.86 -23.12 11.04
CA LEU A 323 -6.93 -22.91 10.05
C LEU A 323 -7.22 -21.42 9.85
N LEU A 324 -7.28 -20.63 10.93
CA LEU A 324 -7.50 -19.18 10.87
C LEU A 324 -6.35 -18.50 10.12
N TYR A 325 -5.10 -18.82 10.41
CA TYR A 325 -3.95 -18.27 9.67
C TYR A 325 -4.01 -18.60 8.17
N LYS A 326 -4.40 -19.82 7.79
CA LYS A 326 -4.40 -20.25 6.38
C LYS A 326 -5.61 -19.79 5.59
N LYS A 327 -6.77 -19.60 6.23
CA LYS A 327 -8.05 -19.35 5.54
C LYS A 327 -8.61 -17.95 5.76
N THR A 328 -8.01 -17.16 6.62
CA THR A 328 -8.44 -15.79 6.92
C THR A 328 -7.26 -14.81 6.81
N ARG A 329 -7.53 -13.53 7.03
CA ARG A 329 -6.49 -12.49 7.09
C ARG A 329 -5.72 -12.40 8.41
N LEU A 330 -5.90 -13.36 9.32
CA LEU A 330 -5.11 -13.41 10.55
C LEU A 330 -3.61 -13.68 10.27
N GLU A 331 -3.27 -14.28 9.12
CA GLU A 331 -1.96 -14.17 8.47
C GLU A 331 -2.14 -13.39 7.18
N ASP A 332 -1.44 -12.27 7.04
CA ASP A 332 -1.50 -11.42 5.85
C ASP A 332 -0.09 -11.01 5.41
N THR A 333 0.00 -10.49 4.20
CA THR A 333 1.27 -10.11 3.59
C THR A 333 1.35 -8.61 3.42
N PHE A 334 2.40 -7.99 3.97
CA PHE A 334 2.78 -6.62 3.70
C PHE A 334 3.77 -6.57 2.52
N GLY A 335 3.35 -5.96 1.41
CA GLY A 335 4.23 -5.76 0.26
C GLY A 335 5.18 -4.59 0.53
N VAL A 336 6.48 -4.84 0.52
CA VAL A 336 7.50 -3.80 0.70
C VAL A 336 7.92 -3.24 -0.65
N ASN A 337 7.93 -1.93 -0.78
CA ASN A 337 8.58 -1.19 -1.86
C ASN A 337 9.09 0.13 -1.27
N MET A 338 10.39 0.21 -1.00
CA MET A 338 11.05 1.35 -0.37
C MET A 338 11.36 2.45 -1.38
N LEU A 339 10.32 2.87 -2.10
CA LEU A 339 10.39 3.93 -3.11
C LEU A 339 10.22 5.30 -2.44
N ALA A 340 11.17 6.19 -2.63
CA ALA A 340 11.15 7.57 -2.13
C ALA A 340 11.75 8.54 -3.14
N VAL A 341 11.56 9.84 -2.93
CA VAL A 341 12.24 10.87 -3.71
C VAL A 341 13.62 11.11 -3.10
N ALA A 342 14.66 10.78 -3.85
CA ALA A 342 16.06 11.07 -3.52
C ALA A 342 16.62 11.97 -4.63
N ASP A 343 17.26 13.07 -4.28
CA ASP A 343 17.86 14.04 -5.22
C ASP A 343 16.91 14.46 -6.37
N GLY A 344 15.63 14.65 -6.02
CA GLY A 344 14.59 15.06 -6.97
C GLY A 344 14.12 13.96 -7.93
N ARG A 345 14.47 12.69 -7.69
CA ARG A 345 14.08 11.52 -8.51
C ARG A 345 13.46 10.43 -7.67
N PRO A 346 12.46 9.69 -8.19
CA PRO A 346 11.95 8.52 -7.51
C PRO A 346 12.95 7.37 -7.61
N GLU A 347 13.36 6.83 -6.47
CA GLU A 347 14.33 5.74 -6.39
C GLU A 347 13.90 4.70 -5.36
N THR A 348 14.10 3.41 -5.68
CA THR A 348 13.90 2.32 -4.73
C THR A 348 15.19 2.11 -3.95
N LEU A 349 15.13 2.38 -2.66
CA LEU A 349 16.28 2.45 -1.78
C LEU A 349 16.44 1.17 -0.94
N SER A 350 17.66 0.74 -0.73
CA SER A 350 18.00 -0.24 0.30
C SER A 350 17.95 0.39 1.70
N LEU A 351 17.90 -0.44 2.75
CA LEU A 351 17.97 0.05 4.13
C LEU A 351 19.22 0.90 4.39
N LYS A 352 20.38 0.51 3.83
CA LYS A 352 21.61 1.26 3.96
C LYS A 352 21.52 2.64 3.30
N GLN A 353 21.01 2.72 2.07
CA GLN A 353 20.86 3.99 1.35
C GLN A 353 19.92 4.97 2.08
N VAL A 354 18.81 4.49 2.68
CA VAL A 354 17.93 5.35 3.47
C VAL A 354 18.67 5.94 4.68
N ILE A 355 19.49 5.15 5.37
CA ILE A 355 20.30 5.64 6.49
C ILE A 355 21.39 6.60 6.02
N GLU A 356 22.04 6.32 4.89
CA GLU A 356 23.06 7.16 4.25
C GLU A 356 22.50 8.55 3.94
N HIS A 357 21.42 8.63 3.14
CA HIS A 357 20.76 9.91 2.84
C HIS A 357 20.34 10.69 4.10
N HIS A 358 19.87 9.97 5.14
CA HIS A 358 19.53 10.61 6.39
C HIS A 358 20.77 11.19 7.10
N VAL A 359 21.86 10.44 7.17
CA VAL A 359 23.11 10.92 7.81
C VAL A 359 23.68 12.11 7.07
N ASP A 360 23.77 12.06 5.73
CA ASP A 360 24.23 13.17 4.90
C ASP A 360 23.38 14.42 5.15
N PHE A 361 22.07 14.27 5.21
CA PHE A 361 21.14 15.35 5.52
C PHE A 361 21.35 15.89 6.95
N GLN A 362 21.65 15.05 7.94
CA GLN A 362 21.95 15.49 9.30
C GLN A 362 23.25 16.34 9.34
N PHE A 363 24.28 15.94 8.58
CA PHE A 363 25.51 16.74 8.47
C PHE A 363 25.23 18.09 7.81
N GLU A 364 24.42 18.14 6.74
CA GLU A 364 24.02 19.39 6.10
C GLU A 364 23.29 20.33 7.08
N VAL A 365 22.24 19.82 7.74
CA VAL A 365 21.45 20.58 8.73
C VAL A 365 22.31 21.08 9.89
N ALA A 366 23.17 20.21 10.43
CA ALA A 366 24.07 20.58 11.51
C ALA A 366 25.10 21.61 11.07
N THR A 367 25.69 21.47 9.88
CA THR A 367 26.65 22.45 9.31
C THR A 367 25.99 23.82 9.19
N ARG A 368 24.82 23.92 8.58
CA ARG A 368 24.07 25.20 8.43
C ARG A 368 23.71 25.79 9.80
N LYS A 369 23.27 24.96 10.74
CA LYS A 369 22.97 25.36 12.12
C LYS A 369 24.20 26.01 12.79
N TYR A 370 25.34 25.32 12.80
CA TYR A 370 26.53 25.81 13.48
C TYR A 370 27.16 26.99 12.77
N GLN A 371 27.08 27.09 11.44
CA GLN A 371 27.46 28.27 10.69
C GLN A 371 26.60 29.49 11.10
N ASN A 372 25.30 29.34 11.22
CA ASN A 372 24.41 30.41 11.65
C ASN A 372 24.69 30.83 13.11
N LEU A 373 24.90 29.86 14.00
CA LEU A 373 25.25 30.13 15.40
C LEU A 373 26.64 30.82 15.51
N LEU A 374 27.63 30.35 14.77
CA LEU A 374 28.96 30.94 14.74
C LEU A 374 28.87 32.38 14.27
N ARG A 375 28.18 32.66 13.19
CA ARG A 375 28.01 34.03 12.65
C ARG A 375 27.40 34.96 13.70
N LYS A 376 26.33 34.51 14.42
CA LYS A 376 25.68 35.30 15.47
C LYS A 376 26.62 35.57 16.67
N GLU A 377 27.42 34.57 17.08
CA GLU A 377 28.34 34.76 18.21
C GLU A 377 29.57 35.63 17.76
N MET A 378 30.01 35.55 16.49
CA MET A 378 31.03 36.46 15.96
C MET A 378 30.54 37.90 15.91
N GLU A 379 29.31 38.14 15.45
CA GLU A 379 28.68 39.47 15.48
C GLU A 379 28.56 40.00 16.91
N ARG A 380 28.23 39.11 17.87
CA ARG A 380 28.15 39.45 19.30
C ARG A 380 29.51 39.77 19.88
N ARG A 381 30.55 38.98 19.57
CA ARG A 381 31.94 39.21 19.95
C ARG A 381 32.43 40.58 19.47
N GLU A 382 32.17 40.90 18.18
CA GLU A 382 32.52 42.20 17.58
C GLU A 382 31.98 43.38 18.41
N VAL A 383 30.68 43.28 18.77
CA VAL A 383 30.06 44.34 19.60
C VAL A 383 30.65 44.36 21.00
N GLN A 384 30.89 43.22 21.66
CA GLN A 384 31.48 43.13 22.98
C GLN A 384 32.88 43.70 23.02
N GLU A 385 33.74 43.37 22.07
CA GLU A 385 35.09 43.92 21.93
C GLU A 385 35.07 45.44 21.76
N GLY A 386 34.13 45.98 20.99
CA GLY A 386 33.93 47.42 20.84
C GLY A 386 33.49 48.09 22.15
N LEU A 387 32.58 47.47 22.90
CA LEU A 387 32.14 48.00 24.19
C LEU A 387 33.27 47.96 25.27
N ILE A 388 34.07 46.88 25.30
CA ILE A 388 35.24 46.77 26.20
C ILE A 388 36.25 47.87 25.88
N LYS A 389 36.65 48.02 24.60
CA LYS A 389 37.52 49.11 24.17
C LYS A 389 36.96 50.52 24.49
N ALA A 390 35.63 50.66 24.33
CA ALA A 390 34.96 51.92 24.64
C ALA A 390 35.00 52.23 26.17
N CYS A 391 34.92 51.24 27.03
CA CYS A 391 35.09 51.43 28.48
C CYS A 391 36.49 51.95 28.82
N ASP A 392 37.54 51.49 28.17
CA ASP A 392 38.90 51.91 28.38
C ASP A 392 39.15 53.39 27.95
N VAL A 393 38.42 53.88 26.96
CA VAL A 393 38.52 55.23 26.41
C VAL A 393 37.26 56.08 26.64
N ILE A 394 36.50 55.76 27.68
CA ILE A 394 35.17 56.33 27.87
C ILE A 394 35.17 57.85 28.02
N ASP A 395 36.16 58.41 28.70
CA ASP A 395 36.28 59.86 28.87
C ASP A 395 36.47 60.57 27.52
N LEU A 396 37.23 59.98 26.62
CA LEU A 396 37.42 60.47 25.25
C LEU A 396 36.10 60.38 24.45
N ILE A 397 35.37 59.31 24.60
CA ILE A 397 34.07 59.14 23.90
C ILE A 397 33.05 60.17 24.43
N ILE A 398 33.00 60.43 25.74
CA ILE A 398 32.18 61.48 26.30
C ILE A 398 32.58 62.87 25.79
N GLU A 399 33.86 63.10 25.64
CA GLU A 399 34.39 64.37 25.07
C GLU A 399 33.96 64.55 23.62
N ILE A 400 34.08 63.51 22.78
CA ILE A 400 33.58 63.47 21.41
C ILE A 400 32.08 63.75 21.34
N LEU A 401 31.30 63.07 22.14
CA LEU A 401 29.82 63.24 22.22
C LEU A 401 29.44 64.68 22.55
N ARG A 402 30.12 65.32 23.55
CA ARG A 402 29.85 66.67 23.95
C ARG A 402 30.38 67.74 22.99
N GLY A 403 31.45 67.40 22.24
CA GLY A 403 32.08 68.30 21.28
C GLY A 403 31.44 68.31 19.91
N SER A 404 30.67 67.28 19.60
CA SER A 404 30.01 67.07 18.31
C SER A 404 28.64 67.78 18.23
N LYS A 405 28.22 68.18 17.05
CA LYS A 405 26.92 68.80 16.78
C LYS A 405 25.86 67.80 16.29
N THR A 406 26.29 66.70 15.68
CA THR A 406 25.40 65.71 15.11
C THR A 406 25.88 64.25 15.40
N GLN A 407 24.93 63.32 15.49
CA GLN A 407 25.27 61.90 15.67
C GLN A 407 26.13 61.35 14.53
N LYS A 408 25.97 61.89 13.33
CA LYS A 408 26.77 61.50 12.14
C LYS A 408 28.24 61.82 12.37
N GLN A 409 28.58 63.05 12.89
CA GLN A 409 29.95 63.41 13.23
C GLN A 409 30.58 62.52 14.28
N VAL A 410 29.78 62.11 15.30
CA VAL A 410 30.27 61.15 16.30
C VAL A 410 30.57 59.80 15.67
N LYS A 411 29.68 59.27 14.82
CA LYS A 411 29.94 58.00 14.12
C LYS A 411 31.15 58.09 13.23
N GLU A 412 31.30 59.13 12.42
CA GLU A 412 32.46 59.34 11.55
C GLU A 412 33.77 59.44 12.35
N CYS A 413 33.75 60.07 13.51
CA CYS A 413 34.93 60.13 14.40
C CYS A 413 35.23 58.72 15.00
N LEU A 414 34.23 57.99 15.48
CA LEU A 414 34.45 56.68 16.08
C LEU A 414 34.93 55.65 15.02
N ILE A 415 34.44 55.72 13.76
CA ILE A 415 34.71 54.74 12.74
C ILE A 415 36.01 55.08 11.94
N MET A 416 36.18 56.33 11.56
CA MET A 416 37.23 56.76 10.65
C MET A 416 38.22 57.75 11.29
N GLY A 417 38.09 58.09 12.58
CA GLY A 417 38.93 59.03 13.25
C GLY A 417 38.83 60.50 12.74
N VAL A 418 37.68 60.85 12.10
CA VAL A 418 37.48 62.20 11.54
C VAL A 418 37.20 63.16 12.69
N THR A 419 38.06 64.12 12.96
CA THR A 419 37.97 65.05 14.07
C THR A 419 37.41 66.43 13.67
N ASP A 420 37.18 66.64 12.35
CA ASP A 420 36.73 67.94 11.81
C ASP A 420 35.39 68.38 12.39
N GLY A 421 35.40 69.61 12.93
CA GLY A 421 34.18 70.24 13.51
C GLY A 421 33.77 69.75 14.91
N ILE A 422 34.57 68.87 15.53
CA ILE A 422 34.41 68.42 16.93
C ILE A 422 35.28 69.30 17.87
N ARG A 423 34.71 69.72 18.96
CA ARG A 423 35.43 70.51 19.97
C ARG A 423 36.05 69.62 21.02
N PHE A 424 37.42 69.53 20.99
CA PHE A 424 38.20 68.80 22.01
C PHE A 424 38.75 69.71 23.07
N LYS A 425 38.92 69.18 24.30
CA LYS A 425 39.54 69.89 25.43
C LYS A 425 41.05 70.02 25.26
N SER A 426 41.69 69.09 24.60
CA SER A 426 43.13 69.08 24.36
C SER A 426 43.51 68.53 22.97
N LYS A 427 44.71 68.94 22.46
CA LYS A 427 45.31 68.38 21.23
C LYS A 427 45.68 66.91 21.41
N SER A 428 45.85 66.43 22.65
CA SER A 428 46.09 65.01 22.94
C SER A 428 44.82 64.21 22.72
N SER A 429 43.66 64.67 23.19
CA SER A 429 42.37 64.06 22.95
C SER A 429 42.03 64.00 21.48
N GLU A 430 42.30 65.07 20.73
CA GLU A 430 42.08 65.10 19.28
C GLU A 430 42.96 64.06 18.53
N ARG A 431 44.25 63.91 18.91
CA ARG A 431 45.14 62.88 18.35
C ARG A 431 44.70 61.46 18.69
N MET A 432 44.20 61.22 19.91
CA MET A 432 43.67 59.94 20.34
C MET A 432 42.36 59.61 19.60
N ALA A 433 41.47 60.61 19.42
CA ALA A 433 40.25 60.44 18.64
C ALA A 433 40.52 60.14 17.18
N ALA A 434 41.55 60.71 16.55
CA ALA A 434 41.95 60.42 15.21
C ALA A 434 42.49 58.97 14.99
N GLN A 435 42.83 58.26 16.09
CA GLN A 435 43.26 56.87 16.06
C GLN A 435 42.13 55.84 16.31
N LEU A 436 40.91 56.33 16.57
CA LEU A 436 39.77 55.46 16.75
C LEU A 436 39.38 54.77 15.43
N CYS A 437 39.17 53.49 15.49
CA CYS A 437 38.81 52.65 14.37
C CYS A 437 37.81 51.57 14.86
N PHE A 438 36.61 52.01 15.19
CA PHE A 438 35.51 51.11 15.52
C PHE A 438 34.77 50.72 14.26
N THR A 439 34.16 49.54 14.23
CA THR A 439 33.23 49.18 13.14
C THR A 439 31.91 49.96 13.29
N GLU A 440 31.11 50.00 12.23
CA GLU A 440 29.80 50.68 12.27
C GLU A 440 28.88 50.08 13.34
N ARG A 441 28.89 48.73 13.50
CA ARG A 441 28.14 48.04 14.58
C ARG A 441 28.64 48.41 15.95
N GLN A 442 29.95 48.46 16.16
CA GLN A 442 30.55 48.88 17.42
C GLN A 442 30.17 50.32 17.76
N ALA A 443 30.35 51.24 16.81
CA ALA A 443 29.99 52.66 17.01
C ALA A 443 28.51 52.85 17.34
N THR A 444 27.62 52.09 16.70
CA THR A 444 26.20 52.11 17.00
C THR A 444 25.92 51.61 18.43
N ALA A 445 26.51 50.46 18.80
CA ALA A 445 26.37 49.89 20.17
C ALA A 445 26.92 50.81 21.26
N ILE A 446 28.02 51.52 21.00
CA ILE A 446 28.60 52.52 21.92
C ILE A 446 27.64 53.69 22.12
N LEU A 447 27.02 54.19 21.05
CA LEU A 447 26.08 55.30 21.10
C LEU A 447 24.75 54.93 21.84
N GLU A 448 24.35 53.69 21.79
CA GLU A 448 23.17 53.15 22.46
C GLU A 448 23.46 52.64 23.87
N MET A 449 24.74 52.71 24.31
CA MET A 449 25.17 52.24 25.62
C MET A 449 24.56 53.06 26.73
N ARG A 450 23.91 52.41 27.70
CA ARG A 450 23.41 53.06 28.91
C ARG A 450 24.55 53.36 29.86
N LEU A 451 24.54 54.53 30.48
CA LEU A 451 25.54 54.94 31.46
C LEU A 451 25.70 53.95 32.64
N GLN A 452 24.66 53.22 33.00
CA GLN A 452 24.71 52.18 34.01
C GLN A 452 25.75 51.07 33.69
N LYS A 453 26.00 50.79 32.42
CA LYS A 453 26.99 49.79 31.98
C LYS A 453 28.46 50.19 32.21
N LEU A 454 28.72 51.39 32.67
CA LEU A 454 30.03 51.89 33.08
C LEU A 454 30.41 51.57 34.51
N ILE A 455 29.52 51.00 35.29
CA ILE A 455 29.76 50.57 36.68
C ILE A 455 30.73 49.36 36.63
N GLY A 456 31.74 49.32 37.51
CA GLY A 456 32.77 48.28 37.49
C GLY A 456 32.22 46.83 37.50
N LEU A 457 31.17 46.56 38.26
CA LEU A 457 30.49 45.24 38.25
C LEU A 457 29.86 44.87 36.88
N GLU A 458 29.35 45.83 36.13
CA GLU A 458 28.81 45.64 34.78
C GLU A 458 29.93 45.39 33.74
N VAL A 459 31.08 46.02 33.92
CA VAL A 459 32.27 45.78 33.07
C VAL A 459 32.82 44.35 33.29
N GLU A 460 32.88 43.87 34.53
CA GLU A 460 33.25 42.49 34.84
C GLU A 460 32.25 41.48 34.25
N ALA A 461 30.95 41.78 34.32
CA ALA A 461 29.91 40.96 33.71
C ALA A 461 30.08 40.92 32.17
N LEU A 462 30.43 42.05 31.54
CA LEU A 462 30.71 42.12 30.07
C LEU A 462 31.93 41.30 29.68
N LEU A 463 33.01 41.33 30.47
CA LEU A 463 34.21 40.51 30.23
C LEU A 463 33.91 39.02 30.35
N LYS A 464 33.18 38.60 31.39
CA LYS A 464 32.74 37.20 31.56
C LYS A 464 31.86 36.75 30.43
N ASP A 465 30.94 37.61 29.96
CA ASP A 465 30.04 37.30 28.83
C ASP A 465 30.84 37.19 27.52
N HIS A 466 31.88 38.03 27.37
CA HIS A 466 32.82 37.93 26.25
C HIS A 466 33.61 36.62 26.26
N GLU A 467 34.16 36.21 27.41
CA GLU A 467 34.84 34.90 27.54
C GLU A 467 33.91 33.73 27.18
N ALA A 468 32.66 33.79 27.62
CA ALA A 468 31.67 32.77 27.26
C ALA A 468 31.34 32.76 25.75
N THR A 469 31.31 33.96 25.13
CA THR A 469 31.12 34.09 23.69
C THR A 469 32.29 33.48 22.91
N VAL A 470 33.52 33.78 23.32
CA VAL A 470 34.76 33.23 22.69
C VAL A 470 34.79 31.71 22.82
N ALA A 471 34.45 31.18 24.03
CA ALA A 471 34.40 29.73 24.24
C ALA A 471 33.36 29.03 23.31
N LYS A 472 32.24 29.68 23.07
CA LYS A 472 31.22 29.15 22.10
C LYS A 472 31.74 29.18 20.67
N ILE A 473 32.42 30.29 20.27
CA ILE A 473 32.98 30.40 18.94
C ILE A 473 33.99 29.28 18.71
N THR A 474 34.95 29.09 19.62
CA THR A 474 35.91 27.99 19.52
C THR A 474 35.26 26.64 19.42
N LYS A 475 34.18 26.38 20.21
CA LYS A 475 33.43 25.14 20.14
C LYS A 475 32.74 24.98 18.79
N TYR A 476 32.14 26.04 18.24
CA TYR A 476 31.44 25.95 16.94
C TYR A 476 32.43 25.80 15.77
N GLU A 477 33.56 26.43 15.85
CA GLU A 477 34.65 26.24 14.88
C GLU A 477 35.20 24.82 14.92
N ASP A 478 35.38 24.24 16.11
CA ASP A 478 35.78 22.84 16.28
C ASP A 478 34.77 21.88 15.63
N ILE A 479 33.48 22.06 15.92
CA ILE A 479 32.40 21.24 15.34
C ILE A 479 32.36 21.37 13.81
N LEU A 480 32.59 22.56 13.24
CA LEU A 480 32.52 22.79 11.81
C LEU A 480 33.77 22.26 11.05
N ASN A 481 34.92 22.22 11.71
CA ASN A 481 36.19 21.86 11.06
C ASN A 481 36.56 20.38 11.25
N HIS A 482 35.97 19.67 12.20
CA HIS A 482 36.30 18.29 12.52
C HIS A 482 35.07 17.38 12.40
N TYR A 483 35.19 16.37 11.52
CA TYR A 483 34.12 15.38 11.31
C TYR A 483 33.71 14.65 12.61
N ASP A 484 34.67 14.28 13.43
CA ASP A 484 34.42 13.55 14.69
C ASP A 484 33.61 14.41 15.68
N SER A 485 33.95 15.69 15.84
CA SER A 485 33.21 16.63 16.71
C SER A 485 31.78 16.83 16.23
N MET A 486 31.55 16.99 14.91
CA MET A 486 30.23 17.10 14.32
C MET A 486 29.41 15.80 14.52
N SER A 487 30.05 14.67 14.27
CA SER A 487 29.45 13.33 14.44
C SER A 487 29.04 13.09 15.88
N GLU A 488 29.88 13.48 16.85
CA GLU A 488 29.61 13.31 18.28
C GLU A 488 28.34 14.09 18.70
N VAL A 489 28.22 15.34 18.27
CA VAL A 489 27.05 16.17 18.56
C VAL A 489 25.77 15.58 17.97
N ILE A 490 25.81 15.08 16.73
CA ILE A 490 24.67 14.42 16.10
C ILE A 490 24.30 13.14 16.88
N MET A 491 25.29 12.34 17.28
CA MET A 491 25.07 11.11 18.06
C MET A 491 24.55 11.38 19.47
N GLU A 492 24.94 12.47 20.12
CA GLU A 492 24.40 12.90 21.42
C GLU A 492 22.94 13.28 21.27
N ASP A 493 22.59 14.06 20.25
CA ASP A 493 21.21 14.47 19.96
C ASP A 493 20.31 13.24 19.72
N LEU A 494 20.76 12.28 18.91
CA LEU A 494 20.08 11.00 18.67
C LEU A 494 19.92 10.19 19.96
N THR A 495 20.93 10.21 20.83
CA THR A 495 20.87 9.50 22.12
C THR A 495 19.81 10.11 23.04
N GLN A 496 19.73 11.44 23.07
CA GLN A 496 18.69 12.14 23.83
C GLN A 496 17.30 11.85 23.29
N ILE A 497 17.11 11.87 21.95
CA ILE A 497 15.84 11.52 21.31
C ILE A 497 15.43 10.06 21.65
N LYS A 498 16.37 9.12 21.55
CA LYS A 498 16.14 7.73 21.95
C LYS A 498 15.70 7.59 23.42
N LYS A 499 16.34 8.33 24.33
CA LYS A 499 16.02 8.29 25.76
C LYS A 499 14.63 8.85 26.06
N GLU A 500 14.21 9.91 25.35
CA GLU A 500 12.96 10.61 25.63
C GLU A 500 11.76 9.96 24.94
N TYR A 501 11.91 9.48 23.69
CA TYR A 501 10.80 9.00 22.86
C TYR A 501 10.88 7.51 22.54
N GLY A 502 11.94 6.81 22.96
CA GLY A 502 12.12 5.39 22.71
C GLY A 502 11.09 4.52 23.43
N HIS A 503 10.61 3.50 22.76
CA HIS A 503 9.70 2.51 23.30
C HIS A 503 10.13 1.09 22.95
N LYS A 504 9.61 0.11 23.68
CA LYS A 504 9.88 -1.30 23.43
C LYS A 504 9.25 -1.73 22.10
N ARG A 505 9.90 -2.66 21.41
CA ARG A 505 9.37 -3.30 20.23
C ARG A 505 8.03 -3.97 20.51
N LYS A 506 7.06 -3.75 19.61
CA LYS A 506 5.74 -4.37 19.66
C LYS A 506 5.69 -5.66 18.83
N THR A 507 6.23 -5.64 17.62
CA THR A 507 6.18 -6.78 16.68
C THR A 507 7.25 -7.82 17.00
N ALA A 508 6.86 -9.06 17.19
CA ALA A 508 7.80 -10.19 17.30
C ALA A 508 8.32 -10.59 15.90
N ILE A 509 9.53 -11.15 15.85
CA ILE A 509 10.15 -11.60 14.59
C ILE A 509 10.69 -12.99 14.79
N GLU A 510 10.25 -13.92 13.95
CA GLU A 510 10.64 -15.32 13.99
C GLU A 510 10.54 -15.97 12.60
N ASN A 511 11.04 -17.17 12.45
CA ASN A 511 10.75 -18.03 11.32
C ASN A 511 9.72 -19.05 11.78
N ALA A 512 8.52 -19.01 11.20
CA ALA A 512 7.52 -20.01 11.43
C ALA A 512 7.55 -21.04 10.30
N GLU A 513 7.42 -22.31 10.65
CA GLU A 513 7.21 -23.38 9.68
C GLU A 513 5.94 -23.11 8.87
N ALA A 514 5.99 -23.49 7.58
CA ALA A 514 4.82 -23.38 6.72
C ALA A 514 3.68 -24.25 7.34
N ILE A 515 2.55 -23.63 7.60
CA ILE A 515 1.37 -24.33 8.13
C ILE A 515 0.92 -25.36 7.11
N VAL A 516 1.16 -26.62 7.39
CA VAL A 516 0.61 -27.77 6.68
C VAL A 516 -0.69 -28.11 7.37
N LEU A 517 -1.84 -27.65 6.84
CA LEU A 517 -3.11 -28.23 7.25
C LEU A 517 -3.17 -29.64 6.64
N GLU A 518 -3.05 -30.66 7.44
CA GLU A 518 -3.55 -31.96 7.05
C GLU A 518 -5.07 -31.78 6.86
N GLU A 519 -5.52 -31.66 5.61
CA GLU A 519 -6.94 -31.80 5.33
C GLU A 519 -7.29 -33.21 5.80
N PRO A 520 -8.36 -33.40 6.61
CA PRO A 520 -8.80 -34.73 6.99
C PRO A 520 -8.92 -35.52 5.69
N LYS A 521 -8.20 -36.62 5.57
CA LYS A 521 -8.30 -37.53 4.41
C LYS A 521 -9.75 -37.92 4.36
N VAL A 522 -10.48 -37.31 3.42
CA VAL A 522 -11.84 -37.72 3.11
C VAL A 522 -11.71 -39.14 2.60
N GLU A 523 -12.35 -40.09 3.26
CA GLU A 523 -12.44 -41.46 2.73
C GLU A 523 -13.06 -41.37 1.33
N GLU A 524 -12.31 -41.80 0.33
CA GLU A 524 -12.82 -41.86 -1.03
C GLU A 524 -13.92 -42.91 -1.10
N MET A 525 -15.11 -42.50 -1.54
CA MET A 525 -16.26 -43.35 -1.77
C MET A 525 -16.74 -43.20 -3.20
N ASP A 526 -17.08 -44.31 -3.83
CA ASP A 526 -17.78 -44.29 -5.13
C ASP A 526 -19.25 -43.97 -4.90
N VAL A 527 -19.74 -42.97 -5.61
CA VAL A 527 -21.13 -42.52 -5.57
C VAL A 527 -21.67 -42.40 -6.99
N VAL A 528 -23.01 -42.40 -7.11
CA VAL A 528 -23.67 -42.15 -8.38
C VAL A 528 -24.31 -40.79 -8.35
N PHE A 529 -23.91 -39.93 -9.27
CA PHE A 529 -24.50 -38.62 -9.50
C PHE A 529 -25.81 -38.79 -10.28
N LEU A 530 -26.88 -38.15 -9.78
CA LEU A 530 -28.17 -38.10 -10.41
C LEU A 530 -28.63 -36.67 -10.57
N MET A 531 -29.12 -36.32 -11.74
CA MET A 531 -29.80 -35.06 -11.96
C MET A 531 -31.02 -35.24 -12.85
N ASP A 532 -32.16 -34.76 -12.38
CA ASP A 532 -33.41 -34.86 -13.11
C ASP A 532 -33.54 -33.83 -14.25
N ARG A 533 -34.64 -33.86 -14.97
CA ARG A 533 -34.94 -32.94 -16.09
C ARG A 533 -35.15 -31.48 -15.65
N PHE A 534 -35.40 -31.27 -14.37
CA PHE A 534 -35.64 -29.96 -13.76
C PHE A 534 -34.36 -29.34 -13.14
N GLY A 535 -33.25 -30.09 -13.19
CA GLY A 535 -31.95 -29.62 -12.66
C GLY A 535 -31.73 -29.87 -11.17
N TYR A 536 -32.54 -30.75 -10.52
CA TYR A 536 -32.27 -31.17 -9.16
C TYR A 536 -31.19 -32.25 -9.13
N ALA A 537 -30.09 -31.95 -8.47
CA ALA A 537 -28.90 -32.81 -8.38
C ALA A 537 -28.80 -33.44 -6.97
N LYS A 538 -28.35 -34.67 -6.93
CA LYS A 538 -28.01 -35.44 -5.72
C LYS A 538 -27.00 -36.52 -6.03
N THR A 539 -26.39 -37.08 -4.99
CA THR A 539 -25.56 -38.28 -5.08
C THR A 539 -26.18 -39.39 -4.22
N ILE A 540 -26.07 -40.63 -4.68
CA ILE A 540 -26.55 -41.82 -3.96
C ILE A 540 -25.45 -42.85 -3.87
N ASP A 541 -25.61 -43.80 -2.96
CA ASP A 541 -24.76 -44.97 -2.84
C ASP A 541 -24.84 -45.87 -4.08
N THR A 542 -23.75 -46.50 -4.49
CA THR A 542 -23.69 -47.41 -5.64
C THR A 542 -24.61 -48.62 -5.45
N SER A 543 -24.76 -49.14 -4.24
CA SER A 543 -25.67 -50.26 -3.95
C SER A 543 -27.16 -49.85 -4.01
N ALA A 544 -27.45 -48.58 -3.70
CA ALA A 544 -28.78 -48.01 -3.89
C ALA A 544 -29.13 -47.82 -5.36
N TYR A 545 -28.15 -47.43 -6.17
CA TYR A 545 -28.27 -47.31 -7.62
C TYR A 545 -28.58 -48.67 -8.24
N GLU A 546 -27.78 -49.70 -7.97
CA GLU A 546 -27.98 -51.03 -8.56
C GLU A 546 -29.36 -51.62 -8.28
N ARG A 547 -29.94 -51.37 -7.07
CA ARG A 547 -31.29 -51.82 -6.70
C ARG A 547 -32.42 -51.06 -7.40
N ASN A 548 -32.18 -49.87 -7.93
CA ASN A 548 -33.19 -49.00 -8.52
C ASN A 548 -32.84 -48.56 -9.96
N LYS A 549 -31.99 -49.29 -10.67
CA LYS A 549 -31.37 -48.89 -11.94
C LYS A 549 -32.34 -48.38 -12.99
N GLU A 550 -33.42 -49.10 -13.25
CA GLU A 550 -34.45 -48.71 -14.23
C GLU A 550 -35.15 -47.41 -13.85
N ALA A 551 -35.56 -47.27 -12.59
CA ALA A 551 -36.21 -46.05 -12.09
C ALA A 551 -35.29 -44.85 -12.14
N VAL A 552 -34.01 -45.05 -11.79
CA VAL A 552 -32.99 -43.99 -11.85
C VAL A 552 -32.82 -43.42 -13.28
N HIS A 553 -32.74 -44.27 -14.28
CA HIS A 553 -32.58 -43.82 -15.68
C HIS A 553 -33.88 -43.23 -16.26
N ASN A 554 -35.06 -43.63 -15.77
CA ASN A 554 -36.33 -43.06 -16.23
C ASN A 554 -36.59 -41.66 -15.62
N GLU A 555 -36.17 -41.44 -14.38
CA GLU A 555 -36.41 -40.18 -13.66
C GLU A 555 -35.36 -39.13 -13.85
N ASN A 556 -34.10 -39.52 -14.17
CA ASN A 556 -32.99 -38.61 -14.26
C ASN A 556 -32.43 -38.46 -15.69
N LYS A 557 -32.08 -37.25 -16.07
CA LYS A 557 -31.46 -36.92 -17.36
C LYS A 557 -29.96 -37.28 -17.38
N TYR A 558 -29.28 -37.08 -16.26
CA TYR A 558 -27.86 -37.37 -16.10
C TYR A 558 -27.68 -38.38 -14.97
N VAL A 559 -27.01 -39.49 -15.29
CA VAL A 559 -26.70 -40.59 -14.37
C VAL A 559 -25.34 -41.13 -14.70
N PHE A 560 -24.38 -40.93 -13.79
CA PHE A 560 -23.01 -41.46 -13.93
C PHE A 560 -22.33 -41.68 -12.59
N GLN A 561 -21.39 -42.62 -12.58
CA GLN A 561 -20.59 -42.91 -11.40
C GLN A 561 -19.41 -41.91 -11.29
N CYS A 562 -19.10 -41.48 -10.09
CA CYS A 562 -17.98 -40.62 -9.77
C CYS A 562 -17.51 -40.84 -8.32
N LYS A 563 -16.35 -40.32 -7.97
CA LYS A 563 -15.90 -40.32 -6.58
C LYS A 563 -16.48 -39.12 -5.82
N ASN A 564 -16.72 -39.27 -4.50
CA ASN A 564 -17.14 -38.17 -3.66
C ASN A 564 -16.12 -36.99 -3.64
N THR A 565 -14.85 -37.24 -3.98
CA THR A 565 -13.76 -36.26 -4.06
C THR A 565 -13.64 -35.56 -5.42
N ASP A 566 -14.42 -36.00 -6.42
CA ASP A 566 -14.38 -35.47 -7.80
C ASP A 566 -15.13 -34.13 -7.94
N LYS A 567 -15.15 -33.60 -9.15
CA LYS A 567 -15.89 -32.37 -9.55
C LYS A 567 -16.86 -32.74 -10.68
N ILE A 568 -18.05 -32.17 -10.66
CA ILE A 568 -18.99 -32.20 -11.77
C ILE A 568 -18.77 -30.96 -12.63
N CYS A 569 -18.60 -31.15 -13.92
CA CYS A 569 -18.42 -30.08 -14.90
C CYS A 569 -19.74 -29.87 -15.66
N VAL A 570 -20.26 -28.65 -15.64
CA VAL A 570 -21.46 -28.22 -16.33
C VAL A 570 -21.07 -27.30 -17.47
N PHE A 571 -21.29 -27.73 -18.71
CA PHE A 571 -21.01 -26.92 -19.92
C PHE A 571 -22.29 -26.24 -20.40
N THR A 572 -22.18 -24.98 -20.81
CA THR A 572 -23.32 -24.15 -21.18
C THR A 572 -23.27 -23.66 -22.61
N ASP A 573 -24.45 -23.24 -23.12
CA ASP A 573 -24.63 -22.68 -24.47
C ASP A 573 -23.80 -21.40 -24.70
N LEU A 574 -23.43 -20.71 -23.64
CA LEU A 574 -22.54 -19.53 -23.69
C LEU A 574 -21.05 -19.92 -23.79
N GLY A 575 -20.74 -21.22 -23.95
CA GLY A 575 -19.38 -21.73 -24.03
C GLY A 575 -18.60 -21.65 -22.71
N MET A 576 -19.32 -21.63 -21.57
CA MET A 576 -18.73 -21.63 -20.23
C MET A 576 -18.70 -23.05 -19.64
N MET A 577 -17.81 -23.27 -18.69
CA MET A 577 -17.79 -24.47 -17.84
C MET A 577 -17.80 -24.04 -16.38
N HIS A 578 -18.76 -24.58 -15.62
CA HIS A 578 -18.87 -24.43 -14.17
C HIS A 578 -18.52 -25.74 -13.49
N SER A 579 -17.65 -25.71 -12.48
CA SER A 579 -17.28 -26.89 -11.70
C SER A 579 -17.89 -26.86 -10.32
N ILE A 580 -18.49 -27.99 -9.91
CA ILE A 580 -19.14 -28.22 -8.62
C ILE A 580 -18.44 -29.41 -7.97
N LYS A 581 -18.01 -29.31 -6.73
CA LYS A 581 -17.42 -30.45 -6.00
C LYS A 581 -18.53 -31.44 -5.65
N VAL A 582 -18.28 -32.71 -5.89
CA VAL A 582 -19.23 -33.79 -5.53
C VAL A 582 -19.61 -33.75 -4.04
N MET A 583 -18.66 -33.38 -3.18
CA MET A 583 -18.89 -33.21 -1.74
C MET A 583 -19.89 -32.09 -1.39
N ASP A 584 -20.06 -31.11 -2.26
CA ASP A 584 -21.00 -29.98 -2.06
C ASP A 584 -22.44 -30.41 -2.49
N ILE A 585 -22.59 -31.57 -3.17
CA ILE A 585 -23.86 -32.11 -3.64
C ILE A 585 -24.49 -32.99 -2.55
N PRO A 586 -25.79 -32.85 -2.26
CA PRO A 586 -26.42 -33.65 -1.22
C PRO A 586 -26.31 -35.18 -1.48
N TYR A 587 -25.75 -35.86 -0.50
CA TYR A 587 -25.73 -37.31 -0.46
C TYR A 587 -26.98 -37.82 0.27
N GLY A 588 -27.78 -38.66 -0.36
CA GLY A 588 -29.05 -39.06 0.21
C GLY A 588 -29.60 -40.36 -0.34
N ARG A 589 -30.90 -40.57 -0.07
CA ARG A 589 -31.65 -41.75 -0.56
C ARG A 589 -32.17 -41.51 -1.98
N PHE A 590 -32.44 -42.57 -2.74
CA PHE A 590 -32.98 -42.47 -4.10
C PHE A 590 -34.25 -41.59 -4.17
N ARG A 591 -35.15 -41.65 -3.18
CA ARG A 591 -36.40 -40.87 -3.14
C ARG A 591 -36.26 -39.41 -2.70
N ASP A 592 -35.10 -39.00 -2.25
CA ASP A 592 -34.88 -37.63 -1.83
C ASP A 592 -34.86 -36.69 -3.07
N LYS A 593 -35.39 -35.47 -2.94
CA LYS A 593 -35.60 -34.56 -4.07
C LYS A 593 -34.29 -33.95 -4.63
N GLY A 594 -33.22 -33.94 -3.87
CA GLY A 594 -31.96 -33.27 -4.26
C GLY A 594 -32.02 -31.73 -4.12
N THR A 595 -31.01 -31.05 -4.63
CA THR A 595 -30.87 -29.58 -4.58
C THR A 595 -30.73 -29.05 -6.02
N PRO A 596 -31.39 -27.91 -6.35
CA PRO A 596 -31.18 -27.28 -7.67
C PRO A 596 -29.70 -26.99 -7.91
N ILE A 597 -29.22 -27.31 -9.10
CA ILE A 597 -27.81 -27.16 -9.48
C ILE A 597 -27.35 -25.70 -9.44
N ASP A 598 -28.28 -24.75 -9.66
CA ASP A 598 -28.07 -23.31 -9.51
C ASP A 598 -27.59 -22.92 -8.09
N ASN A 599 -27.97 -23.68 -7.06
CA ASN A 599 -27.61 -23.43 -5.68
C ASN A 599 -26.29 -24.11 -5.25
N LEU A 600 -25.72 -24.95 -6.12
CA LEU A 600 -24.51 -25.74 -5.84
C LEU A 600 -23.24 -25.13 -6.43
N GLY A 601 -23.39 -24.19 -7.38
CA GLY A 601 -22.27 -23.59 -8.10
C GLY A 601 -22.53 -22.19 -8.62
N ASN A 602 -21.75 -21.77 -9.61
CA ASN A 602 -21.90 -20.46 -10.26
C ASN A 602 -22.78 -20.50 -11.52
N TYR A 603 -23.34 -21.67 -11.86
CA TYR A 603 -24.28 -21.83 -12.96
C TYR A 603 -25.60 -21.11 -12.63
N SER A 604 -26.23 -20.51 -13.64
CA SER A 604 -27.53 -19.83 -13.50
C SER A 604 -28.44 -20.17 -14.67
N SER A 605 -29.48 -20.97 -14.44
CA SER A 605 -30.48 -21.35 -15.45
C SER A 605 -31.26 -20.14 -16.03
N GLN A 606 -31.25 -18.99 -15.39
CA GLN A 606 -31.85 -17.75 -15.89
C GLN A 606 -31.00 -17.07 -16.99
N LYS A 607 -29.69 -17.35 -17.05
CA LYS A 607 -28.75 -16.67 -17.95
C LYS A 607 -28.23 -17.55 -19.07
N GLU A 608 -28.14 -18.85 -18.85
CA GLU A 608 -27.49 -19.81 -19.72
C GLU A 608 -28.20 -21.17 -19.69
N GLN A 609 -28.06 -21.92 -20.77
CA GLN A 609 -28.62 -23.26 -20.86
C GLN A 609 -27.53 -24.32 -20.74
N MET A 610 -27.85 -25.39 -20.02
CA MET A 610 -26.96 -26.52 -19.80
C MET A 610 -26.95 -27.41 -21.04
N ILE A 611 -25.79 -27.61 -21.64
CA ILE A 611 -25.60 -28.45 -22.82
C ILE A 611 -25.08 -29.85 -22.45
N TYR A 612 -24.11 -29.91 -21.52
CA TYR A 612 -23.49 -31.18 -21.13
C TYR A 612 -23.07 -31.18 -19.67
N VAL A 613 -23.20 -32.31 -18.99
CA VAL A 613 -22.77 -32.50 -17.60
C VAL A 613 -22.11 -33.85 -17.46
N ASP A 614 -20.90 -33.88 -16.88
CA ASP A 614 -20.18 -35.10 -16.57
C ASP A 614 -19.16 -34.88 -15.42
N ALA A 615 -18.67 -35.97 -14.85
CA ALA A 615 -17.59 -35.95 -13.89
C ALA A 615 -16.26 -35.54 -14.53
N LEU A 616 -15.45 -34.75 -13.83
CA LEU A 616 -14.14 -34.31 -14.34
C LEU A 616 -13.24 -35.52 -14.65
N GLU A 617 -13.31 -36.56 -13.85
CA GLU A 617 -12.52 -37.80 -14.06
C GLU A 617 -12.83 -38.43 -15.42
N ASN A 618 -14.12 -38.44 -15.85
CA ASN A 618 -14.51 -38.93 -17.16
C ASN A 618 -14.04 -38.03 -18.29
N ILE A 619 -14.01 -36.72 -18.03
CA ILE A 619 -13.66 -35.70 -19.01
C ILE A 619 -12.14 -35.67 -19.27
N LYS A 620 -11.34 -35.63 -18.18
CA LYS A 620 -9.90 -35.32 -18.26
C LYS A 620 -9.08 -36.32 -19.05
N ASN A 621 -9.54 -37.57 -19.14
CA ASN A 621 -8.87 -38.65 -19.84
C ASN A 621 -9.33 -38.80 -21.33
N ASN A 622 -10.25 -37.95 -21.79
CA ASN A 622 -10.87 -38.02 -23.11
C ASN A 622 -10.77 -36.67 -23.83
N LYS A 623 -11.17 -36.65 -25.09
CA LYS A 623 -11.34 -35.39 -25.85
C LYS A 623 -12.82 -35.02 -25.90
N LEU A 624 -13.12 -33.73 -25.83
CA LEU A 624 -14.48 -33.22 -26.00
C LEU A 624 -14.64 -32.62 -27.39
N LEU A 625 -15.71 -33.02 -28.08
CA LEU A 625 -16.17 -32.36 -29.29
C LEU A 625 -17.06 -31.16 -28.92
N PHE A 626 -16.72 -30.01 -29.45
CA PHE A 626 -17.53 -28.80 -29.39
C PHE A 626 -18.08 -28.46 -30.78
N VAL A 627 -19.37 -28.14 -30.82
CA VAL A 627 -20.05 -27.66 -32.05
C VAL A 627 -20.85 -26.42 -31.70
N SER A 628 -20.66 -25.34 -32.46
CA SER A 628 -21.46 -24.11 -32.29
C SER A 628 -22.53 -23.93 -33.35
N ALA A 629 -23.51 -23.07 -33.08
CA ALA A 629 -24.60 -22.71 -34.01
C ALA A 629 -24.05 -22.11 -35.33
N ALA A 630 -22.92 -21.39 -35.25
CA ALA A 630 -22.22 -20.89 -36.42
C ALA A 630 -21.52 -22.01 -37.24
N GLY A 631 -21.68 -23.28 -36.85
CA GLY A 631 -21.11 -24.43 -37.53
C GLY A 631 -19.60 -24.62 -37.30
N MET A 632 -19.06 -24.03 -36.27
CA MET A 632 -17.65 -24.22 -35.88
C MET A 632 -17.51 -25.51 -35.07
N VAL A 633 -16.47 -26.29 -35.36
CA VAL A 633 -16.18 -27.58 -34.70
C VAL A 633 -14.73 -27.64 -34.24
N LYS A 634 -14.50 -28.28 -33.08
CA LYS A 634 -13.15 -28.59 -32.57
C LYS A 634 -13.18 -29.73 -31.57
N LEU A 635 -12.06 -30.39 -31.43
CA LEU A 635 -11.77 -31.27 -30.30
C LEU A 635 -10.91 -30.49 -29.27
N VAL A 636 -11.17 -30.69 -28.00
CA VAL A 636 -10.37 -30.14 -26.89
C VAL A 636 -9.95 -31.28 -25.99
N ASP A 637 -8.69 -31.28 -25.59
CA ASP A 637 -8.19 -32.23 -24.58
C ASP A 637 -8.88 -31.96 -23.22
N GLY A 638 -9.46 -33.01 -22.65
CA GLY A 638 -10.22 -32.88 -21.39
C GLY A 638 -9.37 -32.47 -20.20
N SER A 639 -8.06 -32.70 -20.25
CA SER A 639 -7.15 -32.24 -19.18
C SER A 639 -7.12 -30.72 -19.04
N GLU A 640 -7.48 -29.95 -20.08
CA GLU A 640 -7.57 -28.49 -20.02
C GLU A 640 -8.67 -27.99 -19.07
N PHE A 641 -9.61 -28.85 -18.67
CA PHE A 641 -10.71 -28.52 -17.76
C PHE A 641 -10.39 -28.82 -16.29
N ASP A 642 -9.28 -29.50 -15.97
CA ASP A 642 -8.83 -29.69 -14.61
C ASP A 642 -8.18 -28.41 -14.07
N VAL A 643 -9.01 -27.52 -13.55
CA VAL A 643 -8.62 -26.21 -13.05
C VAL A 643 -9.13 -25.96 -11.63
N VAL A 644 -8.49 -25.02 -10.93
CA VAL A 644 -8.89 -24.62 -9.59
C VAL A 644 -10.10 -23.67 -9.61
N LYS A 645 -10.26 -22.87 -10.66
CA LYS A 645 -11.35 -21.91 -10.79
C LYS A 645 -12.68 -22.61 -10.97
N ARG A 646 -13.71 -22.17 -10.26
CA ARG A 646 -15.08 -22.71 -10.34
C ARG A 646 -15.79 -22.41 -11.65
N THR A 647 -15.38 -21.39 -12.39
CA THR A 647 -15.96 -20.97 -13.68
C THR A 647 -14.85 -20.57 -14.63
N ILE A 648 -14.88 -21.13 -15.84
CA ILE A 648 -13.95 -20.82 -16.93
C ILE A 648 -14.68 -20.79 -18.27
N ALA A 649 -14.09 -20.13 -19.27
CA ALA A 649 -14.50 -20.32 -20.65
C ALA A 649 -14.05 -21.70 -21.15
N ALA A 650 -15.00 -22.53 -21.57
CA ALA A 650 -14.76 -23.86 -22.13
C ALA A 650 -14.44 -23.79 -23.63
N THR A 651 -15.01 -22.81 -24.33
CA THR A 651 -14.72 -22.52 -25.73
C THR A 651 -14.88 -21.04 -26.01
N LYS A 652 -14.17 -20.53 -27.01
CA LYS A 652 -14.42 -19.21 -27.58
C LYS A 652 -15.43 -19.36 -28.72
N LEU A 653 -16.55 -18.67 -28.65
CA LEU A 653 -17.55 -18.58 -29.68
C LEU A 653 -17.14 -17.62 -30.81
N SER A 654 -17.71 -17.73 -31.99
CA SER A 654 -17.35 -16.93 -33.16
C SER A 654 -17.86 -15.47 -33.06
N SER A 655 -18.98 -15.26 -32.38
CA SER A 655 -19.59 -13.95 -32.11
C SER A 655 -20.36 -14.01 -30.77
N GLU A 656 -20.86 -12.88 -30.29
CA GLU A 656 -21.70 -12.81 -29.09
C GLU A 656 -23.09 -13.45 -29.28
N GLU A 657 -23.55 -13.57 -30.53
CA GLU A 657 -24.81 -14.21 -30.89
C GLU A 657 -24.67 -15.71 -31.08
N ASP A 658 -23.43 -16.23 -31.23
CA ASP A 658 -23.17 -17.67 -31.43
C ASP A 658 -23.45 -18.41 -30.10
N ARG A 659 -23.88 -19.66 -30.24
CA ARG A 659 -24.20 -20.53 -29.09
C ARG A 659 -23.56 -21.89 -29.28
N LEU A 660 -23.13 -22.50 -28.18
CA LEU A 660 -22.70 -23.89 -28.20
C LEU A 660 -23.92 -24.80 -28.33
N ILE A 661 -23.91 -25.70 -29.31
CA ILE A 661 -24.99 -26.64 -29.57
C ILE A 661 -24.67 -28.03 -29.03
N LEU A 662 -23.40 -28.43 -29.07
CA LEU A 662 -22.94 -29.70 -28.57
C LEU A 662 -21.62 -29.53 -27.82
N ALA A 663 -21.54 -30.13 -26.66
CA ALA A 663 -20.31 -30.50 -25.96
C ALA A 663 -20.48 -31.95 -25.54
N GLU A 664 -19.60 -32.85 -25.98
CA GLU A 664 -19.71 -34.27 -25.67
C GLU A 664 -18.34 -34.96 -25.69
N VAL A 665 -18.14 -35.91 -24.82
CA VAL A 665 -16.91 -36.69 -24.74
C VAL A 665 -16.84 -37.62 -25.95
N CYS A 666 -15.73 -37.55 -26.69
CA CYS A 666 -15.45 -38.38 -27.86
C CYS A 666 -14.52 -39.52 -27.45
N GLN A 667 -15.04 -40.75 -27.42
CA GLN A 667 -14.28 -41.98 -27.12
C GLN A 667 -14.04 -42.81 -28.40
N GLU A 668 -15.05 -43.59 -28.80
CA GLU A 668 -14.98 -44.50 -29.96
C GLU A 668 -15.86 -44.03 -31.14
N GLN A 669 -16.32 -42.78 -31.12
CA GLN A 669 -17.20 -42.26 -32.15
C GLN A 669 -16.41 -41.87 -33.40
N GLU A 670 -16.90 -42.34 -34.53
CA GLU A 670 -16.23 -42.16 -35.82
C GLU A 670 -16.80 -41.00 -36.64
N TYR A 671 -18.09 -40.66 -36.47
CA TYR A 671 -18.79 -39.69 -37.31
C TYR A 671 -19.40 -38.56 -36.54
N VAL A 672 -19.32 -37.38 -37.11
CA VAL A 672 -20.08 -36.19 -36.67
C VAL A 672 -21.15 -35.90 -37.73
N VAL A 673 -22.39 -35.72 -37.30
CA VAL A 673 -23.49 -35.28 -38.17
C VAL A 673 -23.95 -33.91 -37.70
N LEU A 674 -23.94 -32.94 -38.60
CA LEU A 674 -24.49 -31.60 -38.38
C LEU A 674 -25.82 -31.45 -39.07
N GLN A 675 -26.83 -30.95 -38.41
CA GLN A 675 -28.15 -30.65 -38.95
C GLN A 675 -28.39 -29.14 -38.80
N THR A 676 -28.73 -28.47 -39.91
CA THR A 676 -29.06 -27.03 -39.87
C THR A 676 -30.55 -26.81 -39.79
N LYS A 677 -30.96 -25.60 -39.36
CA LYS A 677 -32.36 -25.16 -39.32
C LYS A 677 -33.09 -25.28 -40.64
N ASN A 678 -32.37 -25.07 -41.77
CA ASN A 678 -32.92 -25.20 -43.11
C ASN A 678 -32.96 -26.66 -43.65
N GLY A 679 -32.71 -27.64 -42.76
CA GLY A 679 -32.79 -29.07 -43.08
C GLY A 679 -31.63 -29.60 -43.92
N VAL A 680 -30.47 -28.99 -43.84
CA VAL A 680 -29.25 -29.47 -44.48
C VAL A 680 -28.49 -30.35 -43.48
N PHE A 681 -28.10 -31.52 -43.92
CA PHE A 681 -27.35 -32.49 -43.13
C PHE A 681 -25.95 -32.72 -43.75
N LEU A 682 -24.94 -32.78 -42.89
CA LEU A 682 -23.58 -33.11 -43.28
C LEU A 682 -23.00 -34.15 -42.33
N ARG A 683 -22.56 -35.29 -42.84
CA ARG A 683 -21.83 -36.34 -42.09
C ARG A 683 -20.39 -36.40 -42.53
N PHE A 684 -19.45 -36.31 -41.60
CA PHE A 684 -18.01 -36.40 -41.81
C PHE A 684 -17.33 -37.19 -40.68
N LEU A 685 -16.06 -37.57 -40.89
CA LEU A 685 -15.28 -38.31 -39.91
C LEU A 685 -14.85 -37.41 -38.77
N THR A 686 -14.92 -37.91 -37.53
CA THR A 686 -14.43 -37.23 -36.34
C THR A 686 -12.91 -36.91 -36.45
N SER A 687 -12.16 -37.79 -37.15
CA SER A 687 -10.73 -37.59 -37.42
C SER A 687 -10.41 -36.35 -38.29
N GLU A 688 -11.40 -35.77 -38.97
CA GLU A 688 -11.24 -34.51 -39.71
C GLU A 688 -11.37 -33.28 -38.82
N VAL A 689 -11.78 -33.44 -37.58
CA VAL A 689 -11.91 -32.34 -36.59
C VAL A 689 -10.58 -32.15 -35.91
N PRO A 690 -9.92 -30.98 -36.07
CA PRO A 690 -8.63 -30.75 -35.45
C PRO A 690 -8.77 -30.51 -33.93
N GLU A 691 -7.77 -30.99 -33.20
CA GLU A 691 -7.61 -30.66 -31.81
C GLU A 691 -7.14 -29.20 -31.68
N LYS A 692 -7.78 -28.42 -30.80
CA LYS A 692 -7.51 -27.02 -30.52
C LYS A 692 -7.63 -26.77 -29.02
N LYS A 693 -6.95 -25.74 -28.53
CA LYS A 693 -7.09 -25.31 -27.15
C LYS A 693 -8.48 -24.72 -26.87
N LYS A 694 -8.92 -24.78 -25.62
CA LYS A 694 -10.21 -24.21 -25.19
C LYS A 694 -10.40 -22.74 -25.60
N ALA A 695 -9.34 -21.92 -25.61
CA ALA A 695 -9.40 -20.51 -26.00
C ALA A 695 -9.57 -20.25 -27.52
N ALA A 696 -9.57 -21.29 -28.35
CA ALA A 696 -9.73 -21.18 -29.83
C ALA A 696 -11.21 -21.30 -30.22
N VAL A 697 -11.61 -20.65 -31.32
CA VAL A 697 -12.96 -20.74 -31.89
C VAL A 697 -13.22 -22.10 -32.55
N GLY A 698 -12.24 -22.77 -33.07
CA GLY A 698 -12.37 -24.01 -33.84
C GLY A 698 -12.21 -23.77 -35.34
N VAL A 699 -12.69 -24.71 -36.12
CA VAL A 699 -12.69 -24.68 -37.60
C VAL A 699 -14.11 -24.88 -38.14
N ARG A 700 -14.37 -24.41 -39.33
CA ARG A 700 -15.69 -24.57 -39.93
C ARG A 700 -16.00 -26.05 -40.22
N GLY A 701 -17.12 -26.51 -39.67
CA GLY A 701 -17.63 -27.87 -39.85
C GLY A 701 -18.45 -28.02 -41.12
N ILE A 702 -19.35 -27.08 -41.41
CA ILE A 702 -20.28 -27.05 -42.54
C ILE A 702 -20.30 -25.66 -43.18
N ARG A 703 -20.51 -25.60 -44.50
CA ARG A 703 -20.76 -24.35 -45.26
C ARG A 703 -22.26 -24.11 -45.30
N MET A 704 -22.70 -23.12 -44.58
CA MET A 704 -24.08 -22.70 -44.47
C MET A 704 -24.35 -21.41 -45.29
N ALA A 705 -25.61 -21.12 -45.58
CA ALA A 705 -26.07 -19.84 -46.05
C ALA A 705 -26.00 -18.81 -44.90
N GLU A 706 -26.03 -17.50 -45.19
CA GLU A 706 -25.92 -16.44 -44.20
C GLU A 706 -27.04 -16.43 -43.16
N ASP A 707 -28.21 -16.93 -43.54
CA ASP A 707 -29.44 -17.02 -42.72
C ASP A 707 -29.66 -18.40 -42.05
N ASP A 708 -28.69 -19.32 -42.16
CA ASP A 708 -28.79 -20.68 -41.62
C ASP A 708 -27.88 -20.86 -40.38
N ALA A 709 -28.23 -21.78 -39.51
CA ALA A 709 -27.46 -22.12 -38.31
C ALA A 709 -27.55 -23.64 -38.04
N VAL A 710 -26.54 -24.20 -37.40
CA VAL A 710 -26.62 -25.56 -36.87
C VAL A 710 -27.61 -25.56 -35.72
N GLU A 711 -28.62 -26.45 -35.82
CA GLU A 711 -29.65 -26.64 -34.80
C GLU A 711 -29.37 -27.88 -33.95
N HIS A 712 -28.89 -28.97 -34.58
CA HIS A 712 -28.53 -30.19 -33.87
C HIS A 712 -27.19 -30.72 -34.39
N ALA A 713 -26.46 -31.35 -33.50
CA ALA A 713 -25.24 -32.07 -33.82
C ALA A 713 -25.26 -33.43 -33.12
N TYR A 714 -24.77 -34.45 -33.82
CA TYR A 714 -24.77 -35.84 -33.34
C TYR A 714 -23.37 -36.43 -33.46
N LEU A 715 -22.96 -37.14 -32.44
CA LEU A 715 -21.70 -37.88 -32.40
C LEU A 715 -22.02 -39.40 -32.48
N LEU A 716 -21.62 -40.07 -33.56
CA LEU A 716 -22.08 -41.42 -33.85
C LEU A 716 -20.94 -42.45 -33.88
N ALA A 717 -21.21 -43.65 -33.34
CA ALA A 717 -20.33 -44.79 -33.44
C ALA A 717 -20.61 -45.57 -34.74
N SER A 718 -19.59 -46.17 -35.39
CA SER A 718 -19.68 -46.82 -36.69
C SER A 718 -20.62 -48.04 -36.75
N ARG A 719 -20.91 -48.64 -35.61
CA ARG A 719 -21.67 -49.90 -35.51
C ARG A 719 -23.13 -49.73 -35.11
N MET A 720 -23.59 -48.49 -34.91
CA MET A 720 -24.99 -48.23 -34.54
C MET A 720 -25.73 -47.48 -35.64
N ASP A 721 -26.90 -47.93 -35.99
CA ASP A 721 -27.82 -47.15 -36.82
C ASP A 721 -28.56 -46.16 -35.90
N TYR A 722 -28.35 -44.87 -36.16
CA TYR A 722 -28.95 -43.82 -35.37
C TYR A 722 -30.08 -43.14 -36.12
N THR A 723 -31.32 -43.33 -35.62
CA THR A 723 -32.54 -42.82 -36.24
C THR A 723 -33.06 -41.63 -35.45
N ILE A 724 -33.40 -40.53 -36.14
CA ILE A 724 -34.04 -39.35 -35.58
C ILE A 724 -35.40 -39.14 -36.22
N THR A 725 -36.31 -38.50 -35.49
CA THR A 725 -37.57 -38.02 -36.07
C THR A 725 -37.35 -36.62 -36.64
N TYR A 726 -37.57 -36.47 -37.95
CA TYR A 726 -37.46 -35.21 -38.65
C TYR A 726 -38.70 -34.96 -39.49
N HIS A 727 -39.50 -33.94 -39.22
CA HIS A 727 -40.82 -33.66 -39.83
C HIS A 727 -41.72 -34.90 -39.83
N ASP A 728 -41.96 -35.49 -38.68
CA ASP A 728 -42.80 -36.68 -38.41
C ASP A 728 -42.40 -37.96 -39.13
N LYS A 729 -41.17 -38.01 -39.70
CA LYS A 729 -40.59 -39.18 -40.33
C LYS A 729 -39.28 -39.61 -39.66
N GLU A 730 -39.14 -40.93 -39.52
CA GLU A 730 -37.86 -41.48 -39.03
C GLU A 730 -36.79 -41.46 -40.12
N ILE A 731 -35.64 -40.90 -39.81
CA ILE A 731 -34.48 -40.78 -40.69
C ILE A 731 -33.27 -41.43 -40.03
N SER A 732 -32.69 -42.44 -40.69
CA SER A 732 -31.38 -42.97 -40.30
C SER A 732 -30.27 -42.01 -40.71
N LEU A 733 -29.52 -41.53 -39.70
CA LEU A 733 -28.39 -40.64 -39.94
C LEU A 733 -27.20 -41.32 -40.63
N THR A 734 -27.11 -42.64 -40.54
CA THR A 734 -26.05 -43.44 -41.15
C THR A 734 -26.38 -43.88 -42.53
N ALA A 735 -27.60 -44.32 -42.81
CA ALA A 735 -28.01 -44.84 -44.12
C ALA A 735 -28.41 -43.76 -45.13
N LYS A 736 -29.12 -42.71 -44.68
CA LYS A 736 -29.62 -41.64 -45.59
C LYS A 736 -28.64 -40.51 -45.81
N ILE A 737 -27.73 -40.22 -44.86
CA ILE A 737 -26.76 -39.15 -45.01
C ILE A 737 -25.44 -39.70 -45.46
N LYS A 738 -25.06 -39.40 -46.71
CA LYS A 738 -23.77 -39.86 -47.28
C LYS A 738 -22.60 -39.22 -46.53
N LEU A 739 -21.53 -40.00 -46.36
CA LEU A 739 -20.28 -39.50 -45.85
C LEU A 739 -19.67 -38.47 -46.82
N ALA A 740 -19.30 -37.32 -46.36
CA ALA A 740 -18.69 -36.25 -47.10
C ALA A 740 -17.52 -35.64 -46.32
N LYS A 741 -16.73 -34.80 -46.96
CA LYS A 741 -15.66 -34.08 -46.28
C LYS A 741 -16.23 -32.94 -45.43
N ARG A 742 -15.57 -32.67 -44.29
CA ARG A 742 -15.82 -31.48 -43.48
C ARG A 742 -15.71 -30.21 -44.35
N ASP A 743 -16.40 -29.16 -43.97
CA ASP A 743 -16.41 -27.86 -44.68
C ASP A 743 -17.01 -27.92 -46.11
N THR A 744 -18.01 -28.77 -46.29
CA THR A 744 -18.83 -28.82 -47.52
C THR A 744 -20.26 -28.33 -47.28
N LYS A 745 -21.06 -28.14 -48.34
CA LYS A 745 -22.43 -27.58 -48.25
C LYS A 745 -23.47 -28.51 -47.63
N GLY A 746 -23.12 -29.80 -47.46
CA GLY A 746 -24.06 -30.83 -47.00
C GLY A 746 -25.17 -31.16 -48.01
N THR A 747 -26.15 -31.92 -47.58
CA THR A 747 -27.27 -32.38 -48.43
C THR A 747 -28.58 -32.00 -47.76
N LYS A 748 -29.47 -31.31 -48.48
CA LYS A 748 -30.82 -31.01 -48.03
C LYS A 748 -31.69 -32.26 -48.13
N ILE A 749 -32.26 -32.70 -47.03
CA ILE A 749 -33.20 -33.81 -47.02
C ILE A 749 -34.61 -33.25 -47.28
N ARG A 750 -35.20 -33.74 -48.42
CA ARG A 750 -36.61 -33.50 -48.73
C ARG A 750 -37.42 -34.58 -48.07
N VAL A 751 -38.29 -34.26 -47.16
CA VAL A 751 -39.19 -35.20 -46.44
C VAL A 751 -40.56 -35.26 -47.12
#